data_9c29607efe5842f393333fbdc8597cdc
#
_entry.id   9c29607efe5842f393333fbdc8597cdc
#
_cell.length_a   1.000
_cell.length_b   1.000
_cell.length_c   1.000
_cell.angle_alpha   90.00
_cell.angle_beta   90.00
_cell.angle_gamma   90.00
#
_symmetry.space_group_name_H-M   'P 1'
#
loop_
_entity.id
_entity.type
_entity.pdbx_description
1 polymer ?
#
loop_
_entity_poly.entity_id
_entity_poly.type
_entity_poly.pdbx_seq_one_letter_code
_entity_poly.pdbx_strand_id
1 'polypeptide(L)'
;MCEKSFMDRHRGYLPWCNGLIVLVLLMMASFTVNPIHSLSAHLRQTFSARFPPPHLEAARQQCLFSRAPAGPPPNFFERTQNDRFALGTRATVIRNATVFDGDTIFVEKDVFVNQGLIVSLESTMAQVDAPSDAIEVEAWGRWLTPGVIDMHTHLGVQGMPDLPTHSDINSKLSPVRPMVRSVDGLNEHDTSLRTTLAGGVTSALVLPGSLNNIGGHAFPIKLGDLHGRPPSSRLIDPPRALTILGEADHGRDELYSAASGMKRPDGSTSFRQIKMACGENALQYGLIRPDEAWNFRSTFERAVKLREKQDDFCRRLDDGLLNNARPEESHFPNDLELDILVDVLRGRTRVHTHCYTMNDLDALVRHANEFAFSIAAFHHAHETYLVPSTLHATPGSPPAAAIFSTNAYYKYESYFGTPFLAELLQSHNITPIFKSDHPVTDSRRLVNQAAQAHHFGLDELEALKSVTSHPARVLGLDHRIGRIARGYDADLVLWDRHPLQLGATPVAVYVDGVSQLGKAYASGGEALKTRDAPPSAHYSQEFQRVRNESDAIASERSRAFPEPLFEASAVVLRNVSRVFQRANDSIRVLNLASDGTLVYANGRVTCVDGYHVCHDQVPPHALSVHLHGGTVLPGLTSYGSTLGLSDVPSESSASNGQDSPLLTRHFNFDTKRLVPRAEDGLIFGGHALRRAHASGVTTAVNAPATIGMFGGVSTHFDTGARTVLDAHGVRTSEVALHVRLAYPIDDHEPSLATQLALLRSLLRNPPSESVEWLRVSRGEWPLVVKTDAQDTVAKLILLKRAFPHVHLIIDSAGALHQVAKDLAEAHIPVIVPAKVWEYGWEQRGRKEGPPLTADTELGVLLRHGVEVGIRIQEAWEAANLLWETAWAAQEAQISDATTILALVTTNLERMLHLHAPSNVADFVAFDRDPFTYGAKVIAIGTPRSCELFSAS
;
A
#
# COMPACT_ATOMS: atom_id res chain seq x y z
N MET A 1 -10.48 53.06 -18.38
CA MET A 1 -10.57 54.45 -17.91
C MET A 1 -9.19 55.02 -17.91
N CYS A 2 -9.12 56.14 -18.60
CA CYS A 2 -8.04 57.12 -18.77
C CYS A 2 -6.73 56.55 -19.35
N GLU A 3 -6.48 56.78 -20.60
CA GLU A 3 -6.43 57.94 -21.55
C GLU A 3 -5.26 58.86 -21.37
N LYS A 4 -4.51 59.01 -22.50
CA LYS A 4 -3.99 60.21 -23.12
C LYS A 4 -2.81 60.88 -22.41
N SER A 5 -1.85 61.39 -23.02
CA SER A 5 -1.53 61.96 -24.30
C SER A 5 -0.23 62.74 -24.08
N PHE A 6 0.64 62.85 -25.02
CA PHE A 6 1.18 64.19 -25.41
C PHE A 6 1.87 64.08 -26.75
N MET A 7 1.26 64.72 -27.70
CA MET A 7 1.84 65.16 -28.96
C MET A 7 2.48 66.53 -28.77
N ASP A 8 3.44 66.82 -29.62
CA ASP A 8 3.64 68.04 -30.38
C ASP A 8 4.95 68.80 -30.22
N ARG A 9 5.46 69.06 -31.39
CA ARG A 9 6.19 70.26 -31.90
C ARG A 9 7.70 70.25 -31.97
N HIS A 10 8.25 70.21 -33.19
CA HIS A 10 8.68 71.39 -33.88
C HIS A 10 9.03 71.13 -35.38
N ARG A 11 8.40 71.88 -36.27
CA ARG A 11 8.76 72.10 -37.68
C ARG A 11 9.89 73.15 -37.79
N GLY A 12 10.72 72.93 -38.82
CA GLY A 12 11.48 74.13 -39.31
C GLY A 12 12.59 73.84 -40.30
N TYR A 13 12.27 74.01 -41.59
CA TYR A 13 13.11 74.51 -42.72
C TYR A 13 14.22 73.69 -43.37
N LEU A 14 14.01 73.37 -44.63
CA LEU A 14 14.90 73.16 -45.75
C LEU A 14 15.91 74.30 -45.94
N PRO A 15 17.06 74.17 -46.67
CA PRO A 15 17.02 73.88 -48.11
C PRO A 15 18.21 73.21 -48.76
N TRP A 16 17.95 72.53 -49.90
CA TRP A 16 18.74 72.48 -51.12
C TRP A 16 20.28 72.67 -51.08
N CYS A 17 21.05 71.59 -50.94
CA CYS A 17 22.44 71.43 -51.42
C CYS A 17 22.98 69.97 -51.44
N ASN A 18 22.20 68.94 -51.43
CA ASN A 18 22.68 67.57 -51.31
C ASN A 18 22.36 66.59 -52.47
N GLY A 19 21.81 67.08 -53.57
CA GLY A 19 21.47 66.25 -54.74
C GLY A 19 22.68 65.62 -55.44
N LEU A 20 23.82 66.28 -55.45
CA LEU A 20 25.01 65.84 -56.21
C LEU A 20 25.89 64.91 -55.38
N ILE A 21 25.97 65.10 -54.11
CA ILE A 21 26.74 64.22 -53.20
C ILE A 21 26.05 62.85 -53.01
N VAL A 22 24.72 62.83 -52.97
CA VAL A 22 23.96 61.62 -52.90
C VAL A 22 24.08 60.72 -54.16
N LEU A 23 24.15 61.41 -55.38
CA LEU A 23 24.33 60.66 -56.62
C LEU A 23 25.73 60.10 -56.79
N VAL A 24 26.78 60.80 -56.35
CA VAL A 24 28.17 60.27 -56.34
C VAL A 24 28.36 59.18 -55.31
N LEU A 25 27.73 59.27 -54.14
CA LEU A 25 27.75 58.20 -53.09
C LEU A 25 26.92 56.99 -53.54
N LEU A 26 25.82 57.19 -54.28
CA LEU A 26 25.05 56.05 -54.84
C LEU A 26 25.79 55.40 -56.00
N MET A 27 26.52 56.13 -56.84
CA MET A 27 27.37 55.54 -57.89
C MET A 27 28.59 54.84 -57.29
N MET A 28 29.24 55.37 -56.26
CA MET A 28 30.32 54.73 -55.56
C MET A 28 29.80 53.46 -54.79
N ALA A 29 28.60 53.52 -54.19
CA ALA A 29 27.98 52.39 -53.57
C ALA A 29 27.61 51.28 -54.57
N SER A 30 27.28 51.61 -55.83
CA SER A 30 26.94 50.64 -56.86
C SER A 30 28.16 49.88 -57.41
N PHE A 31 29.36 50.45 -57.33
CA PHE A 31 30.60 49.76 -57.75
C PHE A 31 31.26 48.94 -56.60
N THR A 32 30.98 49.20 -55.35
CA THR A 32 31.56 48.52 -54.20
C THR A 32 30.64 47.46 -53.59
N VAL A 33 29.34 47.54 -53.91
CA VAL A 33 28.36 46.60 -53.33
C VAL A 33 28.32 45.25 -54.00
N ASN A 34 28.62 45.16 -55.31
CA ASN A 34 28.62 43.91 -56.05
C ASN A 34 29.71 42.89 -55.59
N PRO A 35 30.98 43.24 -55.32
CA PRO A 35 31.95 42.27 -54.81
C PRO A 35 31.71 41.95 -53.32
N ILE A 36 31.15 42.91 -52.51
CA ILE A 36 30.87 42.66 -51.10
C ILE A 36 29.63 41.75 -50.94
N HIS A 37 28.60 41.90 -51.77
CA HIS A 37 27.47 40.97 -51.78
C HIS A 37 27.84 39.56 -52.25
N SER A 38 28.73 39.48 -53.27
CA SER A 38 29.24 38.13 -53.71
C SER A 38 30.14 37.49 -52.65
N LEU A 39 31.00 38.31 -52.02
CA LEU A 39 31.85 37.81 -50.91
C LEU A 39 31.06 37.49 -49.67
N SER A 40 30.03 38.28 -49.32
CA SER A 40 29.14 37.99 -48.18
C SER A 40 28.23 36.80 -48.47
N ALA A 41 27.81 36.63 -49.72
CA ALA A 41 27.07 35.44 -50.13
C ALA A 41 27.96 34.17 -50.14
N HIS A 42 29.19 34.31 -50.58
CA HIS A 42 30.17 33.19 -50.55
C HIS A 42 30.63 32.88 -49.12
N LEU A 43 30.85 33.90 -48.28
CA LEU A 43 31.14 33.73 -46.87
C LEU A 43 29.94 33.16 -46.11
N ARG A 44 28.71 33.56 -46.43
CA ARG A 44 27.50 32.93 -45.87
C ARG A 44 27.36 31.49 -46.32
N GLN A 45 27.63 31.14 -47.59
CA GLN A 45 27.62 29.77 -48.09
C GLN A 45 28.73 28.90 -47.47
N THR A 46 29.95 29.42 -47.30
CA THR A 46 31.07 28.73 -46.66
C THR A 46 30.94 28.63 -45.14
N PHE A 47 30.32 29.65 -44.48
CA PHE A 47 29.99 29.55 -43.05
C PHE A 47 28.79 28.62 -42.79
N SER A 48 27.76 28.64 -43.67
CA SER A 48 26.63 27.72 -43.52
C SER A 48 27.00 26.25 -43.86
N ALA A 49 28.09 26.05 -44.63
CA ALA A 49 28.65 24.71 -44.82
C ALA A 49 29.45 24.17 -43.61
N ARG A 50 29.86 25.06 -42.69
CA ARG A 50 30.57 24.65 -41.43
C ARG A 50 29.68 24.52 -40.21
N PHE A 51 28.53 25.20 -40.20
CA PHE A 51 27.57 25.12 -39.10
C PHE A 51 26.13 25.04 -39.64
N PRO A 52 25.44 23.92 -39.39
CA PRO A 52 24.06 23.80 -39.81
C PRO A 52 23.21 24.92 -39.18
N PRO A 53 22.14 25.42 -39.83
CA PRO A 53 21.24 26.39 -39.27
C PRO A 53 20.73 25.94 -37.90
N PRO A 54 20.57 26.84 -36.90
CA PRO A 54 20.20 26.42 -35.52
C PRO A 54 18.94 25.55 -35.42
N HIS A 55 17.96 25.75 -36.31
CA HIS A 55 16.75 24.91 -36.34
C HIS A 55 17.03 23.46 -36.82
N LEU A 56 18.00 23.24 -37.73
CA LEU A 56 18.41 21.90 -38.14
C LEU A 56 19.25 21.20 -37.07
N GLU A 57 20.06 21.97 -36.33
CA GLU A 57 20.80 21.39 -35.19
C GLU A 57 19.83 20.95 -34.10
N ALA A 58 18.81 21.76 -33.77
CA ALA A 58 17.76 21.34 -32.84
C ALA A 58 17.03 20.07 -33.31
N ALA A 59 16.69 19.99 -34.59
CA ALA A 59 16.06 18.81 -35.16
C ALA A 59 16.98 17.58 -35.13
N ARG A 60 18.31 17.73 -35.36
CA ARG A 60 19.30 16.64 -35.21
C ARG A 60 19.36 16.12 -33.81
N GLN A 61 19.37 17.02 -32.83
CA GLN A 61 19.36 16.61 -31.42
C GLN A 61 18.07 15.85 -31.07
N GLN A 62 16.90 16.24 -31.59
CA GLN A 62 15.66 15.48 -31.39
C GLN A 62 15.73 14.09 -32.06
N CYS A 63 16.31 13.96 -33.27
CA CYS A 63 16.50 12.68 -33.92
C CYS A 63 17.47 11.78 -33.16
N LEU A 64 18.61 12.31 -32.73
CA LEU A 64 19.55 11.54 -31.88
C LEU A 64 18.84 11.04 -30.62
N PHE A 65 18.11 11.91 -29.96
CA PHE A 65 17.35 11.56 -28.77
C PHE A 65 16.27 10.50 -29.04
N SER A 66 15.54 10.61 -30.18
CA SER A 66 14.48 9.66 -30.53
C SER A 66 15.01 8.23 -30.78
N ARG A 67 16.28 8.08 -31.07
CA ARG A 67 16.97 6.80 -31.33
C ARG A 67 17.80 6.31 -30.15
N ALA A 68 18.05 7.15 -29.16
CA ALA A 68 18.86 6.78 -28.01
C ALA A 68 18.19 5.67 -27.17
N PRO A 69 18.95 4.68 -26.68
CA PRO A 69 18.43 3.66 -25.78
C PRO A 69 18.11 4.27 -24.42
N ALA A 70 17.19 3.65 -23.66
CA ALA A 70 16.99 3.94 -22.26
C ALA A 70 17.88 3.03 -21.40
N GLY A 71 18.40 3.57 -20.31
CA GLY A 71 19.25 2.85 -19.38
C GLY A 71 20.26 3.76 -18.67
N PRO A 72 21.10 3.23 -17.78
CA PRO A 72 22.17 3.98 -17.16
C PRO A 72 23.25 4.37 -18.17
N PRO A 73 24.00 5.49 -17.94
CA PRO A 73 25.19 5.79 -18.72
C PRO A 73 26.26 4.71 -18.51
N PRO A 74 27.16 4.45 -19.48
CA PRO A 74 28.14 3.37 -19.40
C PRO A 74 29.08 3.44 -18.20
N ASN A 75 29.41 4.66 -17.75
CA ASN A 75 30.27 4.92 -16.60
C ASN A 75 29.52 5.17 -15.28
N PHE A 76 28.26 4.75 -15.17
CA PHE A 76 27.43 5.03 -14.00
C PHE A 76 28.07 4.58 -12.67
N PHE A 77 28.74 3.42 -12.66
CA PHE A 77 29.37 2.86 -11.47
C PHE A 77 30.74 3.49 -11.14
N GLU A 78 31.28 4.36 -11.99
CA GLU A 78 32.52 5.11 -11.77
C GLU A 78 32.31 6.38 -10.96
N ARG A 79 31.06 6.76 -10.69
CA ARG A 79 30.73 7.94 -9.89
C ARG A 79 31.26 7.80 -8.46
N THR A 80 31.81 8.89 -7.95
CA THR A 80 32.37 8.98 -6.60
C THR A 80 31.41 9.63 -5.61
N GLN A 81 30.32 10.21 -6.11
CA GLN A 81 29.30 10.90 -5.34
C GLN A 81 27.92 10.61 -5.92
N ASN A 82 26.95 10.45 -5.03
CA ASN A 82 25.55 10.39 -5.40
C ASN A 82 25.08 11.75 -5.95
N ASP A 83 24.37 11.77 -7.07
CA ASP A 83 23.76 12.96 -7.68
C ASP A 83 22.77 13.68 -6.73
N ARG A 84 22.30 12.99 -5.71
CA ARG A 84 21.37 13.51 -4.68
C ARG A 84 22.06 13.79 -3.35
N PHE A 85 23.39 13.72 -3.28
CA PHE A 85 24.14 13.90 -2.05
C PHE A 85 23.80 15.22 -1.34
N ALA A 86 23.45 15.14 -0.06
CA ALA A 86 23.22 16.31 0.78
C ALA A 86 24.53 16.78 1.41
N LEU A 87 24.92 18.03 1.13
CA LEU A 87 26.14 18.62 1.68
C LEU A 87 26.14 18.57 3.21
N GLY A 88 27.27 18.18 3.79
CA GLY A 88 27.43 18.03 5.24
C GLY A 88 27.07 16.63 5.78
N THR A 89 26.57 15.71 4.93
CA THR A 89 26.39 14.32 5.33
C THR A 89 27.76 13.67 5.57
N ARG A 90 27.97 13.14 6.78
CA ARG A 90 29.19 12.43 7.14
C ARG A 90 29.16 10.99 6.61
N ALA A 91 30.35 10.46 6.35
CA ALA A 91 30.50 9.05 6.08
C ALA A 91 29.97 8.20 7.25
N THR A 92 29.44 7.02 6.93
CA THR A 92 28.87 6.10 7.95
C THR A 92 29.44 4.71 7.76
N VAL A 93 29.85 4.06 8.85
CA VAL A 93 30.25 2.65 8.89
C VAL A 93 29.23 1.89 9.75
N ILE A 94 28.52 0.96 9.16
CA ILE A 94 27.61 0.06 9.88
C ILE A 94 28.37 -1.24 10.12
N ARG A 95 28.63 -1.54 11.41
CA ARG A 95 29.47 -2.65 11.86
C ARG A 95 28.62 -3.88 12.21
N ASN A 96 29.18 -5.05 11.94
CA ASN A 96 28.68 -6.34 12.46
C ASN A 96 27.20 -6.57 12.16
N ALA A 97 26.79 -6.43 10.89
CA ALA A 97 25.44 -6.66 10.45
C ALA A 97 25.27 -8.05 9.79
N THR A 98 24.09 -8.61 9.89
CA THR A 98 23.61 -9.65 8.98
C THR A 98 23.02 -8.96 7.76
N VAL A 99 23.69 -9.06 6.62
CA VAL A 99 23.37 -8.29 5.42
C VAL A 99 22.67 -9.16 4.38
N PHE A 100 21.45 -8.78 4.01
CA PHE A 100 20.87 -9.19 2.74
C PHE A 100 21.25 -8.14 1.68
N ASP A 101 22.05 -8.53 0.69
CA ASP A 101 22.59 -7.60 -0.31
C ASP A 101 21.66 -7.31 -1.49
N GLY A 102 20.46 -7.89 -1.47
CA GLY A 102 19.49 -7.85 -2.57
C GLY A 102 19.46 -9.14 -3.41
N ASP A 103 20.30 -10.11 -3.08
CA ASP A 103 20.38 -11.41 -3.73
C ASP A 103 20.66 -12.56 -2.76
N THR A 104 21.64 -12.37 -1.88
CA THR A 104 22.10 -13.36 -0.89
C THR A 104 22.25 -12.75 0.50
N ILE A 105 22.41 -13.63 1.51
CA ILE A 105 22.57 -13.23 2.92
C ILE A 105 24.02 -13.47 3.34
N PHE A 106 24.60 -12.48 3.99
CA PHE A 106 25.95 -12.52 4.57
C PHE A 106 25.87 -12.19 6.06
N VAL A 107 26.57 -12.94 6.88
CA VAL A 107 26.69 -12.66 8.32
C VAL A 107 28.00 -11.92 8.63
N GLU A 108 28.02 -11.17 9.74
CA GLU A 108 29.21 -10.48 10.27
C GLU A 108 29.88 -9.61 9.20
N LYS A 109 29.12 -8.67 8.63
CA LYS A 109 29.61 -7.73 7.62
C LYS A 109 29.58 -6.29 8.13
N ASP A 110 30.58 -5.54 7.66
CA ASP A 110 30.65 -4.08 7.77
C ASP A 110 30.30 -3.45 6.43
N VAL A 111 29.44 -2.42 6.47
CA VAL A 111 29.04 -1.64 5.28
C VAL A 111 29.54 -0.22 5.43
N PHE A 112 30.34 0.23 4.47
CA PHE A 112 30.86 1.60 4.45
C PHE A 112 30.11 2.44 3.42
N VAL A 113 29.59 3.58 3.88
CA VAL A 113 28.84 4.57 3.10
C VAL A 113 29.57 5.90 3.12
N ASN A 114 29.78 6.48 1.95
CA ASN A 114 30.38 7.81 1.82
C ASN A 114 29.78 8.54 0.62
N GLN A 115 29.59 9.85 0.74
CA GLN A 115 29.03 10.72 -0.30
C GLN A 115 27.73 10.20 -0.93
N GLY A 116 26.88 9.57 -0.11
CA GLY A 116 25.60 9.03 -0.52
C GLY A 116 25.66 7.72 -1.31
N LEU A 117 26.85 7.11 -1.42
CA LEU A 117 27.09 5.83 -2.09
C LEU A 117 27.56 4.76 -1.12
N ILE A 118 27.24 3.50 -1.44
CA ILE A 118 27.86 2.34 -0.82
C ILE A 118 29.27 2.18 -1.41
N VAL A 119 30.27 2.24 -0.55
CA VAL A 119 31.68 2.16 -0.95
C VAL A 119 32.20 0.73 -0.88
N SER A 120 31.89 0.02 0.20
CA SER A 120 32.31 -1.38 0.37
C SER A 120 31.38 -2.17 1.28
N LEU A 121 31.43 -3.50 1.12
CA LEU A 121 30.82 -4.52 1.97
C LEU A 121 31.93 -5.51 2.32
N GLU A 122 32.43 -5.47 3.54
CA GLU A 122 33.61 -6.22 3.97
C GLU A 122 33.29 -7.15 5.15
N SER A 123 34.23 -8.06 5.46
CA SER A 123 34.12 -8.83 6.69
C SER A 123 34.39 -7.95 7.91
N THR A 124 33.70 -8.16 9.03
CA THR A 124 33.81 -7.38 10.28
C THR A 124 35.25 -7.21 10.80
N MET A 125 36.16 -8.10 10.45
CA MET A 125 37.55 -8.02 10.83
C MET A 125 38.43 -7.22 9.85
N ALA A 126 37.86 -6.78 8.72
CA ALA A 126 38.60 -5.99 7.74
C ALA A 126 38.75 -4.54 8.18
N GLN A 127 39.93 -3.94 7.89
CA GLN A 127 40.14 -2.53 8.15
C GLN A 127 39.44 -1.70 7.04
N VAL A 128 38.42 -0.94 7.42
CA VAL A 128 37.75 0.01 6.53
C VAL A 128 38.51 1.34 6.59
N ASP A 129 38.95 1.84 5.43
CA ASP A 129 39.60 3.16 5.31
C ASP A 129 38.53 4.27 5.31
N ALA A 130 37.99 4.56 6.49
CA ALA A 130 36.97 5.58 6.69
C ALA A 130 37.56 6.89 7.20
N PRO A 131 37.01 8.07 6.86
CA PRO A 131 37.36 9.35 7.42
C PRO A 131 37.29 9.33 8.96
N SER A 132 38.16 10.08 9.64
CA SER A 132 38.20 10.11 11.10
C SER A 132 36.95 10.68 11.78
N ASP A 133 36.13 11.38 11.05
CA ASP A 133 34.83 11.92 11.49
C ASP A 133 33.62 11.06 11.08
N ALA A 134 33.85 9.86 10.50
CA ALA A 134 32.80 8.94 10.14
C ALA A 134 31.94 8.56 11.37
N ILE A 135 30.63 8.36 11.12
CA ILE A 135 29.71 7.85 12.12
C ILE A 135 29.83 6.33 12.15
N GLU A 136 30.15 5.77 13.31
CA GLU A 136 30.09 4.32 13.49
C GLU A 136 28.76 3.92 14.11
N VAL A 137 28.11 2.92 13.51
CA VAL A 137 26.84 2.33 13.94
C VAL A 137 27.07 0.84 14.15
N GLU A 138 26.99 0.39 15.40
CA GLU A 138 27.10 -1.03 15.73
C GLU A 138 25.72 -1.72 15.54
N ALA A 139 25.66 -2.67 14.61
CA ALA A 139 24.43 -3.39 14.29
C ALA A 139 24.14 -4.55 15.26
N TRP A 140 25.16 -5.06 15.98
CA TRP A 140 24.98 -6.18 16.93
C TRP A 140 24.41 -7.44 16.29
N GLY A 141 24.79 -7.75 15.06
CA GLY A 141 24.26 -8.87 14.30
C GLY A 141 22.86 -8.68 13.74
N ARG A 142 22.27 -7.47 13.87
CA ARG A 142 20.95 -7.15 13.30
C ARG A 142 20.95 -7.19 11.78
N TRP A 143 19.78 -7.33 11.22
CA TRP A 143 19.57 -7.40 9.79
C TRP A 143 19.68 -6.02 9.14
N LEU A 144 20.49 -5.97 8.09
CA LEU A 144 20.63 -4.82 7.21
C LEU A 144 20.19 -5.23 5.80
N THR A 145 19.23 -4.50 5.24
CA THR A 145 18.72 -4.73 3.89
C THR A 145 18.90 -3.49 3.01
N PRO A 146 18.86 -3.62 1.68
CA PRO A 146 18.58 -2.49 0.82
C PRO A 146 17.29 -1.81 1.26
N GLY A 147 17.11 -0.54 0.93
CA GLY A 147 15.84 0.14 1.09
C GLY A 147 14.70 -0.60 0.41
N VAL A 148 13.58 -0.72 1.09
CA VAL A 148 12.36 -1.31 0.54
C VAL A 148 11.80 -0.42 -0.57
N ILE A 149 11.28 -1.01 -1.64
CA ILE A 149 10.76 -0.31 -2.82
C ILE A 149 9.29 -0.65 -3.01
N ASP A 150 8.42 0.34 -2.89
CA ASP A 150 7.00 0.18 -3.20
C ASP A 150 6.74 0.47 -4.69
N MET A 151 6.51 -0.58 -5.45
CA MET A 151 6.36 -0.47 -6.91
C MET A 151 4.97 0.06 -7.34
N HIS A 152 4.03 0.24 -6.43
CA HIS A 152 2.71 0.79 -6.73
C HIS A 152 2.14 1.51 -5.53
N THR A 153 2.10 2.82 -5.61
CA THR A 153 1.53 3.65 -4.55
C THR A 153 0.95 4.95 -5.11
N HIS A 154 0.08 5.58 -4.33
CA HIS A 154 -0.49 6.89 -4.62
C HIS A 154 -0.04 7.95 -3.61
N LEU A 155 1.07 7.71 -2.92
CA LEU A 155 1.70 8.66 -2.00
C LEU A 155 1.87 10.03 -2.65
N GLY A 156 1.44 11.06 -1.94
CA GLY A 156 1.49 12.45 -2.40
C GLY A 156 0.39 12.85 -3.39
N VAL A 157 -0.21 11.92 -4.16
CA VAL A 157 -1.32 12.23 -5.07
C VAL A 157 -2.68 11.82 -4.52
N GLN A 158 -2.71 10.96 -3.49
CA GLN A 158 -3.83 10.72 -2.59
C GLN A 158 -3.29 10.80 -1.17
N GLY A 159 -3.19 12.01 -0.66
CA GLY A 159 -2.46 12.30 0.58
C GLY A 159 -3.31 12.15 1.83
N MET A 160 -2.60 11.90 2.95
CA MET A 160 -3.18 11.88 4.28
C MET A 160 -2.86 13.18 5.05
N PRO A 161 -3.79 13.73 5.82
CA PRO A 161 -5.18 13.26 5.99
C PRO A 161 -5.99 13.30 4.69
N ASP A 162 -6.90 12.34 4.53
CA ASP A 162 -7.79 12.26 3.36
C ASP A 162 -8.72 13.46 3.34
N LEU A 163 -8.50 14.35 2.36
CA LEU A 163 -9.26 15.56 2.13
C LEU A 163 -9.58 15.66 0.64
N PRO A 164 -10.72 16.24 0.25
CA PRO A 164 -11.06 16.43 -1.16
C PRO A 164 -9.99 17.19 -1.96
N THR A 165 -9.22 18.06 -1.30
CA THR A 165 -8.11 18.83 -1.90
C THR A 165 -6.79 18.06 -1.97
N HIS A 166 -6.72 16.85 -1.42
CA HIS A 166 -5.55 15.97 -1.45
C HIS A 166 -5.74 14.75 -2.37
N SER A 167 -6.73 14.78 -3.27
CA SER A 167 -7.09 13.66 -4.14
C SER A 167 -6.87 14.01 -5.61
N ASP A 168 -5.60 13.93 -6.05
CA ASP A 168 -5.15 14.18 -7.43
C ASP A 168 -4.86 12.87 -8.19
N ILE A 169 -5.45 11.78 -7.75
CA ILE A 169 -5.15 10.43 -8.21
C ILE A 169 -5.73 10.12 -9.60
N ASN A 170 -6.97 10.56 -9.90
CA ASN A 170 -7.71 10.17 -11.10
C ASN A 170 -8.21 11.37 -11.91
N SER A 171 -7.86 11.42 -13.19
CA SER A 171 -8.49 12.36 -14.13
C SER A 171 -9.86 11.84 -14.55
N LYS A 172 -10.93 12.61 -14.31
CA LYS A 172 -12.31 12.28 -14.68
C LYS A 172 -12.74 12.83 -16.05
N LEU A 173 -11.81 13.39 -16.83
CA LEU A 173 -12.14 14.09 -18.09
C LEU A 173 -12.30 13.14 -19.28
N SER A 174 -11.55 12.03 -19.32
CA SER A 174 -11.58 11.05 -20.42
C SER A 174 -10.89 9.76 -19.98
N PRO A 175 -11.30 8.59 -20.52
CA PRO A 175 -10.62 7.32 -20.23
C PRO A 175 -9.19 7.22 -20.80
N VAL A 176 -8.79 8.12 -21.71
CA VAL A 176 -7.45 8.14 -22.30
C VAL A 176 -6.78 9.48 -22.00
N ARG A 177 -5.75 9.46 -21.15
CA ARG A 177 -5.04 10.66 -20.67
C ARG A 177 -3.52 10.44 -20.58
N PRO A 178 -2.85 10.04 -21.67
CA PRO A 178 -1.44 9.65 -21.62
C PRO A 178 -0.49 10.79 -21.21
N MET A 179 -0.90 12.05 -21.36
CA MET A 179 -0.10 13.23 -21.04
C MET A 179 -0.17 13.67 -19.57
N VAL A 180 -1.08 13.13 -18.78
CA VAL A 180 -1.17 13.45 -17.34
C VAL A 180 0.06 12.92 -16.61
N ARG A 181 0.55 13.65 -15.60
CA ARG A 181 1.76 13.29 -14.86
C ARG A 181 1.49 13.31 -13.36
N SER A 182 1.75 12.21 -12.66
CA SER A 182 1.56 12.13 -11.21
C SER A 182 2.41 13.15 -10.44
N VAL A 183 3.57 13.53 -10.96
CA VAL A 183 4.44 14.55 -10.32
C VAL A 183 3.78 15.91 -10.19
N ASP A 184 2.83 16.25 -11.06
CA ASP A 184 2.14 17.54 -11.02
C ASP A 184 1.11 17.63 -9.86
N GLY A 185 0.73 16.48 -9.30
CA GLY A 185 -0.13 16.38 -8.11
C GLY A 185 0.62 16.00 -6.83
N LEU A 186 1.96 15.90 -6.86
CA LEU A 186 2.74 15.44 -5.72
C LEU A 186 2.71 16.46 -4.57
N ASN A 187 2.05 16.10 -3.47
CA ASN A 187 1.87 16.93 -2.28
C ASN A 187 2.84 16.55 -1.16
N GLU A 188 3.73 17.47 -0.79
CA GLU A 188 4.71 17.29 0.29
C GLU A 188 4.08 17.31 1.71
N HIS A 189 2.84 17.76 1.83
CA HIS A 189 2.11 17.75 3.09
C HIS A 189 1.43 16.41 3.39
N ASP A 190 1.55 15.45 2.49
CA ASP A 190 1.12 14.08 2.74
C ASP A 190 1.95 13.45 3.86
N THR A 191 1.32 13.20 5.00
CA THR A 191 2.00 12.59 6.14
C THR A 191 2.40 11.15 5.89
N SER A 192 1.79 10.48 4.91
CA SER A 192 2.12 9.10 4.51
C SER A 192 3.53 8.97 3.96
N LEU A 193 4.10 10.01 3.36
CA LEU A 193 5.50 10.03 2.93
C LEU A 193 6.45 9.69 4.09
N ARG A 194 6.21 10.31 5.25
CA ARG A 194 7.02 10.10 6.45
C ARG A 194 6.73 8.75 7.13
N THR A 195 5.48 8.36 7.24
CA THR A 195 5.12 7.10 7.89
C THR A 195 5.60 5.90 7.08
N THR A 196 5.51 5.96 5.76
CA THR A 196 6.01 4.95 4.82
C THR A 196 7.53 4.82 4.92
N LEU A 197 8.25 5.94 4.90
CA LEU A 197 9.71 5.97 5.09
C LEU A 197 10.13 5.30 6.41
N ALA A 198 9.39 5.57 7.49
CA ALA A 198 9.65 4.96 8.79
C ALA A 198 9.45 3.44 8.81
N GLY A 199 8.70 2.88 7.88
CA GLY A 199 8.56 1.44 7.64
C GLY A 199 9.72 0.82 6.84
N GLY A 200 10.71 1.62 6.43
CA GLY A 200 11.86 1.17 5.65
C GLY A 200 11.69 1.30 4.14
N VAL A 201 10.58 1.83 3.67
CA VAL A 201 10.38 2.12 2.24
C VAL A 201 11.16 3.40 1.89
N THR A 202 12.22 3.26 1.11
CA THR A 202 13.10 4.37 0.72
C THR A 202 12.76 4.96 -0.63
N SER A 203 12.16 4.14 -1.50
CA SER A 203 11.79 4.51 -2.86
C SER A 203 10.40 3.98 -3.19
N ALA A 204 9.66 4.74 -4.00
CA ALA A 204 8.31 4.36 -4.41
C ALA A 204 8.02 4.79 -5.84
N LEU A 205 7.21 4.01 -6.57
CA LEU A 205 6.63 4.43 -7.84
C LEU A 205 5.27 5.06 -7.58
N VAL A 206 5.18 6.38 -7.75
CA VAL A 206 3.92 7.12 -7.66
C VAL A 206 3.19 7.08 -9.01
N LEU A 207 2.06 6.39 -9.04
CA LEU A 207 1.25 6.22 -10.23
C LEU A 207 -0.01 7.09 -10.20
N PRO A 208 -0.52 7.52 -11.36
CA PRO A 208 -1.93 7.88 -11.48
C PRO A 208 -2.82 6.69 -11.10
N GLY A 209 -4.04 6.95 -10.68
CA GLY A 209 -5.01 5.90 -10.37
C GLY A 209 -5.42 5.08 -11.59
N SER A 210 -6.29 4.11 -11.37
CA SER A 210 -6.68 3.14 -12.40
C SER A 210 -8.06 3.40 -13.03
N LEU A 211 -8.59 4.62 -12.88
CA LEU A 211 -9.84 5.01 -13.54
C LEU A 211 -9.69 5.10 -15.07
N ASN A 212 -8.49 5.41 -15.56
CA ASN A 212 -8.24 5.67 -16.98
C ASN A 212 -7.56 4.45 -17.63
N ASN A 213 -8.02 4.03 -18.83
CA ASN A 213 -7.37 2.99 -19.63
C ASN A 213 -5.91 3.32 -19.92
N ILE A 214 -5.62 4.59 -20.24
CA ILE A 214 -4.26 5.14 -20.31
C ILE A 214 -4.23 6.34 -19.39
N GLY A 215 -3.65 6.13 -18.19
CA GLY A 215 -3.75 7.09 -17.07
C GLY A 215 -2.63 8.13 -17.02
N GLY A 216 -1.55 7.93 -17.77
CA GLY A 216 -0.45 8.89 -17.85
C GLY A 216 0.85 8.45 -17.17
N HIS A 217 1.74 9.42 -17.02
CA HIS A 217 3.09 9.20 -16.52
C HIS A 217 3.10 8.90 -15.02
N ALA A 218 3.83 7.87 -14.66
CA ALA A 218 4.21 7.55 -13.29
C ALA A 218 5.66 7.95 -13.04
N PHE A 219 6.03 8.19 -11.78
CA PHE A 219 7.37 8.62 -11.43
C PHE A 219 7.90 7.85 -10.22
N PRO A 220 9.09 7.25 -10.34
CA PRO A 220 9.81 6.73 -9.18
C PRO A 220 10.38 7.91 -8.38
N ILE A 221 10.15 7.88 -7.06
CA ILE A 221 10.61 8.90 -6.11
C ILE A 221 11.39 8.30 -4.96
N LYS A 222 12.25 9.10 -4.34
CA LYS A 222 12.83 8.82 -3.02
C LYS A 222 12.05 9.50 -1.91
N LEU A 223 11.85 8.80 -0.80
CA LEU A 223 11.05 9.29 0.32
C LEU A 223 11.86 10.09 1.35
N GLY A 224 13.19 10.19 1.20
CA GLY A 224 14.06 10.93 2.11
C GLY A 224 13.74 12.42 2.23
N ASP A 225 14.33 13.07 3.22
CA ASP A 225 14.19 14.52 3.43
C ASP A 225 14.67 15.30 2.20
N LEU A 226 13.94 16.35 1.85
CA LEU A 226 14.25 17.23 0.73
C LEU A 226 15.43 18.19 0.99
N HIS A 227 15.79 18.42 2.25
CA HIS A 227 16.84 19.37 2.64
C HIS A 227 16.64 20.79 2.01
N GLY A 228 15.37 21.24 1.96
CA GLY A 228 15.00 22.54 1.39
C GLY A 228 14.94 22.61 -0.13
N ARG A 229 15.06 21.46 -0.82
CA ARG A 229 14.88 21.37 -2.29
C ARG A 229 13.40 21.25 -2.65
N PRO A 230 13.00 21.55 -3.91
CA PRO A 230 11.62 21.44 -4.34
C PRO A 230 11.13 19.96 -4.40
N PRO A 231 9.79 19.71 -4.36
CA PRO A 231 9.20 18.37 -4.46
C PRO A 231 9.69 17.55 -5.66
N SER A 232 9.91 18.19 -6.80
CA SER A 232 10.43 17.52 -8.00
C SER A 232 11.83 16.91 -7.81
N SER A 233 12.58 17.33 -6.79
CA SER A 233 13.87 16.73 -6.46
C SER A 233 13.76 15.31 -5.86
N ARG A 234 12.55 14.84 -5.52
CA ARG A 234 12.32 13.44 -5.15
C ARG A 234 12.47 12.47 -6.32
N LEU A 235 12.35 12.94 -7.55
CA LEU A 235 12.40 12.08 -8.74
C LEU A 235 13.72 11.34 -8.83
N ILE A 236 13.64 10.05 -9.12
CA ILE A 236 14.79 9.20 -9.44
C ILE A 236 14.89 9.17 -10.96
N ASP A 237 16.06 9.52 -11.51
CA ASP A 237 16.29 9.55 -12.95
C ASP A 237 15.15 10.27 -13.73
N PRO A 238 14.91 11.56 -13.48
CA PRO A 238 13.81 12.29 -14.09
C PRO A 238 13.91 12.30 -15.60
N PRO A 239 12.79 12.20 -16.34
CA PRO A 239 12.79 12.27 -17.79
C PRO A 239 13.19 13.66 -18.29
N ARG A 240 13.75 13.71 -19.52
CA ARG A 240 14.31 14.93 -20.14
C ARG A 240 13.42 16.18 -20.12
N ALA A 241 12.09 15.98 -20.13
CA ALA A 241 11.14 17.09 -20.20
C ALA A 241 10.93 17.83 -18.85
N LEU A 242 11.51 17.34 -17.76
CA LEU A 242 11.36 17.94 -16.43
C LEU A 242 12.60 18.75 -16.06
N THR A 243 12.41 20.06 -15.85
CA THR A 243 13.43 20.94 -15.29
C THR A 243 13.24 21.01 -13.78
N ILE A 244 14.27 20.60 -13.03
CA ILE A 244 14.27 20.75 -11.57
C ILE A 244 14.81 22.13 -11.25
N LEU A 245 13.94 22.99 -10.70
CA LEU A 245 14.31 24.36 -10.34
C LEU A 245 15.21 24.38 -9.09
N GLY A 246 16.17 25.29 -9.06
CA GLY A 246 17.01 25.57 -7.87
C GLY A 246 18.35 24.87 -7.81
N GLU A 247 18.74 24.10 -8.81
CA GLU A 247 20.01 23.36 -8.83
C GLU A 247 21.10 23.97 -9.71
N ALA A 248 20.77 25.01 -10.50
CA ALA A 248 21.72 25.67 -11.40
C ALA A 248 22.84 26.47 -10.69
N ASP A 249 22.73 26.68 -9.37
CA ASP A 249 23.57 27.69 -8.68
C ASP A 249 24.71 27.10 -7.83
N HIS A 250 24.94 25.78 -7.86
CA HIS A 250 25.93 25.15 -6.96
C HIS A 250 27.09 24.46 -7.66
N GLY A 251 27.42 24.84 -8.89
CA GLY A 251 28.60 24.29 -9.59
C GLY A 251 28.57 22.76 -9.75
N ARG A 252 27.40 22.18 -9.71
CA ARG A 252 27.15 20.76 -9.97
C ARG A 252 26.87 20.61 -11.46
N ASP A 253 27.91 20.68 -12.16
CA ASP A 253 28.00 20.66 -13.58
C ASP A 253 27.22 19.51 -14.28
N GLU A 254 27.64 19.11 -15.37
CA GLU A 254 27.14 18.20 -16.37
C GLU A 254 26.37 16.96 -15.90
N LEU A 255 26.69 16.37 -14.72
CA LEU A 255 25.99 15.19 -14.18
C LEU A 255 24.55 15.51 -13.74
N TYR A 256 24.30 16.73 -13.23
CA TYR A 256 22.97 17.14 -12.78
C TYR A 256 22.09 17.64 -13.91
N SER A 257 22.69 18.24 -14.92
CA SER A 257 22.00 18.50 -16.18
C SER A 257 21.60 17.19 -16.87
N ALA A 258 22.34 16.12 -16.65
CA ALA A 258 21.99 14.77 -17.06
C ALA A 258 20.86 14.19 -16.20
N ALA A 259 20.85 14.42 -14.89
CA ALA A 259 19.79 13.96 -13.98
C ALA A 259 18.46 14.68 -14.20
N SER A 260 18.48 15.94 -14.67
CA SER A 260 17.27 16.67 -15.10
C SER A 260 16.68 16.16 -16.42
N GLY A 261 17.15 15.03 -16.94
CA GLY A 261 16.76 14.51 -18.27
C GLY A 261 17.35 15.28 -19.43
N MET A 262 18.22 16.26 -19.15
CA MET A 262 19.01 16.91 -20.17
C MET A 262 20.28 16.11 -20.44
N LYS A 263 20.50 15.80 -21.69
CA LYS A 263 21.65 15.11 -22.32
C LYS A 263 22.64 14.44 -21.35
N ARG A 264 22.50 13.15 -21.16
CA ARG A 264 23.64 12.34 -20.77
C ARG A 264 24.71 12.46 -21.87
N PRO A 265 26.00 12.56 -21.54
CA PRO A 265 27.06 12.76 -22.52
C PRO A 265 27.08 11.71 -23.64
N ASP A 266 26.59 10.49 -23.34
CA ASP A 266 26.48 9.36 -24.26
C ASP A 266 25.16 9.32 -25.06
N GLY A 267 24.25 10.29 -24.87
CA GLY A 267 22.95 10.34 -25.51
C GLY A 267 21.90 9.37 -24.97
N SER A 268 22.23 8.54 -23.96
CA SER A 268 21.24 7.65 -23.33
C SER A 268 20.17 8.44 -22.59
N THR A 269 19.05 7.79 -22.30
CA THR A 269 17.93 8.38 -21.55
C THR A 269 17.53 7.47 -20.41
N SER A 270 16.93 8.01 -19.34
CA SER A 270 16.29 7.20 -18.30
C SER A 270 15.01 6.55 -18.81
N PHE A 271 14.63 5.41 -18.23
CA PHE A 271 13.32 4.83 -18.47
C PHE A 271 12.22 5.75 -17.97
N ARG A 272 11.21 5.95 -18.82
CA ARG A 272 9.92 6.56 -18.39
C ARG A 272 9.02 5.46 -17.85
N GLN A 273 8.00 5.84 -17.08
CA GLN A 273 6.99 4.93 -16.54
C GLN A 273 5.62 5.43 -16.98
N ILE A 274 4.70 4.51 -17.35
CA ILE A 274 3.32 4.84 -17.69
C ILE A 274 2.36 3.92 -16.96
N LYS A 275 1.26 4.50 -16.44
CA LYS A 275 0.13 3.76 -15.88
C LYS A 275 -0.94 3.52 -16.94
N MET A 276 -1.37 2.28 -17.02
CA MET A 276 -2.55 1.85 -17.77
C MET A 276 -3.48 1.06 -16.87
N ALA A 277 -4.73 0.88 -17.27
CA ALA A 277 -5.69 0.09 -16.53
C ALA A 277 -6.70 -0.60 -17.46
N CYS A 278 -7.08 -1.81 -17.08
CA CYS A 278 -8.19 -2.56 -17.65
C CYS A 278 -9.13 -3.04 -16.54
N GLY A 279 -10.30 -3.51 -16.90
CA GLY A 279 -11.25 -4.10 -15.96
C GLY A 279 -12.18 -3.09 -15.27
N GLU A 280 -12.76 -3.49 -14.14
CA GLU A 280 -13.90 -2.80 -13.52
C GLU A 280 -13.65 -1.32 -13.18
N ASN A 281 -12.42 -0.94 -12.88
CA ASN A 281 -12.13 0.45 -12.54
C ASN A 281 -12.34 1.40 -13.73
N ALA A 282 -11.86 1.02 -14.92
CA ALA A 282 -12.02 1.83 -16.13
C ALA A 282 -13.47 1.80 -16.66
N LEU A 283 -14.25 0.76 -16.35
CA LEU A 283 -15.67 0.67 -16.71
C LEU A 283 -16.53 1.74 -16.00
N GLN A 284 -16.04 2.41 -14.98
CA GLN A 284 -16.76 3.50 -14.30
C GLN A 284 -17.10 4.70 -15.19
N TYR A 285 -16.51 4.79 -16.39
CA TYR A 285 -16.94 5.75 -17.43
C TYR A 285 -18.24 5.30 -18.18
N GLY A 286 -18.86 4.20 -17.76
CA GLY A 286 -19.99 3.60 -18.49
C GLY A 286 -19.56 2.83 -19.74
N LEU A 287 -18.29 2.45 -19.81
CA LEU A 287 -17.70 1.67 -20.88
C LEU A 287 -17.95 0.18 -20.70
N ILE A 288 -17.74 -0.56 -21.77
CA ILE A 288 -17.64 -2.03 -21.74
C ILE A 288 -16.22 -2.45 -22.17
N ARG A 289 -15.78 -3.65 -21.86
CA ARG A 289 -14.43 -4.14 -22.24
C ARG A 289 -14.07 -3.99 -23.73
N PRO A 290 -14.97 -4.15 -24.71
CA PRO A 290 -14.70 -3.78 -26.10
C PRO A 290 -14.35 -2.30 -26.32
N ASP A 291 -14.93 -1.38 -25.55
CA ASP A 291 -14.60 0.05 -25.62
C ASP A 291 -13.20 0.31 -25.04
N GLU A 292 -12.82 -0.37 -23.98
CA GLU A 292 -11.44 -0.34 -23.46
C GLU A 292 -10.44 -0.81 -24.52
N ALA A 293 -10.71 -1.93 -25.18
CA ALA A 293 -9.87 -2.44 -26.25
C ALA A 293 -9.76 -1.42 -27.40
N TRP A 294 -10.84 -0.74 -27.74
CA TRP A 294 -10.84 0.33 -28.75
C TRP A 294 -9.98 1.52 -28.28
N ASN A 295 -10.09 1.94 -27.03
CA ASN A 295 -9.29 3.03 -26.47
C ASN A 295 -7.78 2.74 -26.60
N PHE A 296 -7.34 1.53 -26.25
CA PHE A 296 -5.95 1.11 -26.43
C PHE A 296 -5.56 1.12 -27.92
N ARG A 297 -6.28 0.39 -28.77
CA ARG A 297 -5.93 0.20 -30.17
C ARG A 297 -5.93 1.50 -30.96
N SER A 298 -6.96 2.33 -30.82
CA SER A 298 -7.05 3.62 -31.53
C SER A 298 -5.93 4.60 -31.13
N THR A 299 -5.56 4.57 -29.84
CA THR A 299 -4.50 5.47 -29.34
C THR A 299 -3.10 4.98 -29.76
N PHE A 300 -2.84 3.68 -29.67
CA PHE A 300 -1.56 3.11 -30.14
C PHE A 300 -1.39 3.23 -31.66
N GLU A 301 -2.45 3.09 -32.44
CA GLU A 301 -2.42 3.33 -33.90
C GLU A 301 -2.00 4.77 -34.23
N ARG A 302 -2.49 5.76 -33.47
CA ARG A 302 -2.06 7.19 -33.59
C ARG A 302 -0.57 7.33 -33.24
N ALA A 303 -0.12 6.66 -32.18
CA ALA A 303 1.28 6.69 -31.76
C ALA A 303 2.23 6.02 -32.79
N VAL A 304 1.81 4.91 -33.40
CA VAL A 304 2.56 4.28 -34.51
C VAL A 304 2.74 5.26 -35.66
N LYS A 305 1.66 5.92 -36.10
CA LYS A 305 1.73 6.93 -37.19
C LYS A 305 2.65 8.11 -36.83
N LEU A 306 2.68 8.53 -35.59
CA LEU A 306 3.60 9.59 -35.14
C LEU A 306 5.05 9.08 -35.17
N ARG A 307 5.32 7.88 -34.67
CA ARG A 307 6.63 7.25 -34.71
C ARG A 307 7.18 7.14 -36.16
N GLU A 308 6.35 6.69 -37.11
CA GLU A 308 6.72 6.57 -38.52
C GLU A 308 7.06 7.96 -39.14
N LYS A 309 6.27 8.99 -38.80
CA LYS A 309 6.57 10.39 -39.24
C LYS A 309 7.91 10.87 -38.67
N GLN A 310 8.19 10.57 -37.40
CA GLN A 310 9.48 10.93 -36.77
C GLN A 310 10.65 10.20 -37.44
N ASP A 311 10.50 8.92 -37.72
CA ASP A 311 11.54 8.11 -38.34
C ASP A 311 11.81 8.55 -39.78
N ASP A 312 10.75 8.88 -40.55
CA ASP A 312 10.88 9.44 -41.89
C ASP A 312 11.56 10.81 -41.85
N PHE A 313 11.16 11.68 -40.96
CA PHE A 313 11.78 13.00 -40.79
C PHE A 313 13.28 12.87 -40.51
N CYS A 314 13.67 12.01 -39.58
CA CYS A 314 15.07 11.82 -39.20
C CYS A 314 15.89 11.21 -40.35
N ARG A 315 15.34 10.28 -41.10
CA ARG A 315 15.97 9.75 -42.29
C ARG A 315 16.22 10.85 -43.34
N ARG A 316 15.20 11.67 -43.63
CA ARG A 316 15.32 12.81 -44.58
C ARG A 316 16.33 13.85 -44.11
N LEU A 317 16.44 14.06 -42.80
CA LEU A 317 17.44 14.95 -42.22
C LEU A 317 18.86 14.38 -42.39
N ASP A 318 19.07 13.08 -42.15
CA ASP A 318 20.36 12.41 -42.32
C ASP A 318 20.78 12.39 -43.78
N ASP A 319 19.84 12.18 -44.70
CA ASP A 319 20.07 12.21 -46.15
C ASP A 319 20.32 13.63 -46.71
N GLY A 320 20.25 14.69 -45.82
CA GLY A 320 20.48 16.07 -46.21
C GLY A 320 19.34 16.70 -47.01
N LEU A 321 18.21 16.02 -47.15
CA LEU A 321 17.04 16.50 -47.90
C LEU A 321 16.36 17.72 -47.27
N LEU A 322 16.64 18.01 -46.01
CA LEU A 322 16.09 19.14 -45.24
C LEU A 322 17.06 20.32 -45.18
N ASN A 323 18.25 20.27 -45.79
CA ASN A 323 19.26 21.33 -45.69
C ASN A 323 18.80 22.68 -46.26
N ASN A 324 17.90 22.68 -47.22
CA ASN A 324 17.30 23.87 -47.81
C ASN A 324 15.82 24.04 -47.51
N ALA A 325 15.30 23.26 -46.54
CA ALA A 325 13.91 23.33 -46.10
C ALA A 325 13.67 24.62 -45.31
N ARG A 326 12.48 25.16 -45.43
CA ARG A 326 12.06 26.30 -44.61
C ARG A 326 12.00 25.89 -43.11
N PRO A 327 12.17 26.85 -42.20
CA PRO A 327 12.10 26.52 -40.78
C PRO A 327 10.84 25.75 -40.38
N GLU A 328 9.70 26.04 -40.95
CA GLU A 328 8.43 25.36 -40.70
C GLU A 328 8.43 23.87 -41.14
N GLU A 329 9.18 23.56 -42.20
CA GLU A 329 9.31 22.20 -42.74
C GLU A 329 10.38 21.38 -42.01
N SER A 330 11.17 22.01 -41.15
CA SER A 330 12.30 21.49 -40.41
C SER A 330 12.00 21.20 -38.92
N HIS A 331 10.75 21.30 -38.55
CA HIS A 331 10.34 20.95 -37.18
C HIS A 331 10.17 19.44 -37.02
N PHE A 332 10.81 18.88 -35.99
CA PHE A 332 10.64 17.47 -35.64
C PHE A 332 9.17 17.20 -35.28
N PRO A 333 8.52 16.18 -35.88
CA PRO A 333 7.13 15.85 -35.59
C PRO A 333 6.95 15.48 -34.11
N ASN A 334 6.14 16.23 -33.40
CA ASN A 334 5.87 16.01 -31.98
C ASN A 334 4.38 16.14 -31.69
N ASP A 335 3.90 15.35 -30.74
CA ASP A 335 2.55 15.43 -30.16
C ASP A 335 2.67 15.11 -28.67
N LEU A 336 2.38 16.09 -27.84
CA LEU A 336 2.52 15.98 -26.39
C LEU A 336 1.62 14.88 -25.80
N GLU A 337 0.45 14.64 -26.41
CA GLU A 337 -0.48 13.59 -25.98
C GLU A 337 0.11 12.19 -26.25
N LEU A 338 0.83 12.01 -27.36
CA LEU A 338 1.28 10.70 -27.83
C LEU A 338 2.76 10.42 -27.54
N ASP A 339 3.52 11.40 -27.10
CA ASP A 339 4.97 11.33 -26.92
C ASP A 339 5.40 10.11 -26.05
N ILE A 340 4.74 9.90 -24.90
CA ILE A 340 5.08 8.78 -24.04
C ILE A 340 4.74 7.42 -24.67
N LEU A 341 3.70 7.36 -25.50
CA LEU A 341 3.32 6.12 -26.20
C LEU A 341 4.28 5.78 -27.34
N VAL A 342 4.83 6.81 -28.02
CA VAL A 342 5.94 6.61 -28.96
C VAL A 342 7.15 6.03 -28.22
N ASP A 343 7.43 6.49 -27.00
CA ASP A 343 8.49 5.93 -26.19
C ASP A 343 8.20 4.49 -25.70
N VAL A 344 6.93 4.13 -25.47
CA VAL A 344 6.52 2.73 -25.26
C VAL A 344 6.88 1.87 -26.48
N LEU A 345 6.51 2.33 -27.68
CA LEU A 345 6.79 1.63 -28.94
C LEU A 345 8.29 1.56 -29.28
N ARG A 346 9.14 2.39 -28.69
CA ARG A 346 10.59 2.39 -28.80
C ARG A 346 11.29 1.60 -27.68
N GLY A 347 10.52 1.02 -26.73
CA GLY A 347 11.06 0.28 -25.58
C GLY A 347 11.71 1.16 -24.51
N ARG A 348 11.43 2.45 -24.48
CA ARG A 348 12.01 3.43 -23.53
C ARG A 348 11.09 3.74 -22.36
N THR A 349 9.87 3.23 -22.38
CA THR A 349 8.88 3.40 -21.30
C THR A 349 8.48 2.06 -20.73
N ARG A 350 8.54 1.93 -19.42
CA ARG A 350 8.04 0.77 -18.68
C ARG A 350 6.52 0.90 -18.53
N VAL A 351 5.79 -0.12 -18.96
CA VAL A 351 4.33 -0.15 -18.91
C VAL A 351 3.88 -0.88 -17.65
N HIS A 352 3.12 -0.19 -16.80
CA HIS A 352 2.52 -0.69 -15.57
C HIS A 352 1.01 -0.72 -15.73
N THR A 353 0.41 -1.90 -15.70
CA THR A 353 -1.01 -2.05 -16.00
C THR A 353 -1.76 -2.69 -14.85
N HIS A 354 -2.80 -2.00 -14.38
CA HIS A 354 -3.80 -2.52 -13.47
C HIS A 354 -4.71 -3.49 -14.21
N CYS A 355 -4.64 -4.78 -13.91
CA CYS A 355 -5.53 -5.83 -14.40
C CYS A 355 -5.59 -6.96 -13.39
N TYR A 356 -6.76 -7.52 -13.14
CA TYR A 356 -6.98 -8.60 -12.18
C TYR A 356 -7.23 -9.95 -12.88
N THR A 357 -8.19 -9.96 -13.81
CA THR A 357 -8.78 -11.18 -14.34
C THR A 357 -8.02 -11.71 -15.54
N MET A 358 -8.10 -13.00 -15.77
CA MET A 358 -7.46 -13.66 -16.93
C MET A 358 -7.94 -13.09 -18.26
N ASN A 359 -9.20 -12.64 -18.36
CA ASN A 359 -9.76 -12.06 -19.59
C ASN A 359 -9.08 -10.74 -19.94
N ASP A 360 -8.86 -9.89 -18.93
CA ASP A 360 -8.25 -8.57 -19.09
C ASP A 360 -6.73 -8.70 -19.32
N LEU A 361 -6.08 -9.66 -18.65
CA LEU A 361 -4.67 -10.01 -18.89
C LEU A 361 -4.46 -10.46 -20.34
N ASP A 362 -5.29 -11.39 -20.84
CA ASP A 362 -5.22 -11.86 -22.22
C ASP A 362 -5.46 -10.73 -23.22
N ALA A 363 -6.47 -9.89 -22.98
CA ALA A 363 -6.79 -8.76 -23.85
C ALA A 363 -5.59 -7.81 -24.00
N LEU A 364 -4.92 -7.45 -22.89
CA LEU A 364 -3.79 -6.54 -22.95
C LEU A 364 -2.55 -7.18 -23.56
N VAL A 365 -2.29 -8.47 -23.31
CA VAL A 365 -1.20 -9.20 -23.98
C VAL A 365 -1.42 -9.25 -25.50
N ARG A 366 -2.67 -9.42 -25.97
CA ARG A 366 -2.99 -9.31 -27.39
C ARG A 366 -2.69 -7.93 -27.97
N HIS A 367 -3.01 -6.85 -27.23
CA HIS A 367 -2.67 -5.48 -27.65
C HIS A 367 -1.16 -5.26 -27.66
N ALA A 368 -0.43 -5.76 -26.66
CA ALA A 368 1.03 -5.71 -26.62
C ALA A 368 1.66 -6.41 -27.83
N ASN A 369 1.11 -7.56 -28.23
CA ASN A 369 1.55 -8.29 -29.43
C ASN A 369 1.18 -7.55 -30.72
N GLU A 370 -0.03 -6.98 -30.83
CA GLU A 370 -0.50 -6.23 -32.01
C GLU A 370 0.41 -5.03 -32.32
N PHE A 371 0.86 -4.31 -31.29
CA PHE A 371 1.67 -3.09 -31.42
C PHE A 371 3.16 -3.30 -31.11
N ALA A 372 3.57 -4.52 -30.77
CA ALA A 372 4.95 -4.92 -30.49
C ALA A 372 5.61 -4.09 -29.36
N PHE A 373 4.95 -3.95 -28.23
CA PHE A 373 5.54 -3.34 -27.04
C PHE A 373 5.59 -4.32 -25.85
N SER A 374 6.54 -4.11 -24.94
CA SER A 374 6.67 -4.91 -23.72
C SER A 374 5.89 -4.32 -22.56
N ILE A 375 5.37 -5.20 -21.69
CA ILE A 375 4.74 -4.85 -20.41
C ILE A 375 5.75 -5.13 -19.30
N ALA A 376 6.00 -4.13 -18.43
CA ALA A 376 6.94 -4.28 -17.32
C ALA A 376 6.31 -5.08 -16.17
N ALA A 377 5.07 -4.72 -15.80
CA ALA A 377 4.33 -5.44 -14.76
C ALA A 377 2.82 -5.33 -14.95
N PHE A 378 2.14 -6.42 -14.62
CA PHE A 378 0.72 -6.39 -14.27
C PHE A 378 0.58 -6.14 -12.77
N HIS A 379 -0.31 -5.23 -12.42
CA HIS A 379 -0.59 -4.87 -11.03
C HIS A 379 -1.90 -5.50 -10.57
N HIS A 380 -1.95 -5.92 -9.31
CA HIS A 380 -2.97 -6.75 -8.67
C HIS A 380 -2.94 -8.19 -9.19
N ALA A 381 -3.21 -8.41 -10.45
CA ALA A 381 -2.91 -9.64 -11.19
C ALA A 381 -3.36 -10.95 -10.50
N HIS A 382 -4.49 -10.93 -9.79
CA HIS A 382 -4.94 -12.02 -8.90
C HIS A 382 -5.15 -13.35 -9.62
N GLU A 383 -5.49 -13.34 -10.91
CA GLU A 383 -5.72 -14.55 -11.71
C GLU A 383 -4.53 -14.95 -12.61
N THR A 384 -3.37 -14.34 -12.47
CA THR A 384 -2.18 -14.69 -13.29
C THR A 384 -1.76 -16.15 -13.17
N TYR A 385 -1.98 -16.76 -11.99
CA TYR A 385 -1.68 -18.18 -11.77
C TYR A 385 -2.52 -19.13 -12.63
N LEU A 386 -3.66 -18.67 -13.15
CA LEU A 386 -4.51 -19.43 -14.06
C LEU A 386 -4.03 -19.39 -15.51
N VAL A 387 -3.28 -18.35 -15.88
CA VAL A 387 -2.86 -18.08 -17.27
C VAL A 387 -1.37 -17.73 -17.39
N PRO A 388 -0.45 -18.50 -16.79
CA PRO A 388 0.97 -18.16 -16.81
C PRO A 388 1.53 -18.16 -18.24
N SER A 389 1.05 -19.02 -19.13
CA SER A 389 1.45 -19.07 -20.54
C SER A 389 1.09 -17.79 -21.30
N THR A 390 0.01 -17.12 -20.95
CA THR A 390 -0.37 -15.83 -21.56
C THR A 390 0.68 -14.76 -21.24
N LEU A 391 1.19 -14.71 -20.00
CA LEU A 391 2.25 -13.77 -19.63
C LEU A 391 3.54 -14.07 -20.39
N HIS A 392 3.90 -15.33 -20.56
CA HIS A 392 5.06 -15.74 -21.35
C HIS A 392 4.93 -15.41 -22.86
N ALA A 393 3.72 -15.21 -23.36
CA ALA A 393 3.47 -14.80 -24.75
C ALA A 393 3.62 -13.29 -25.00
N THR A 394 3.94 -12.49 -23.98
CA THR A 394 4.16 -11.04 -24.10
C THR A 394 5.48 -10.75 -24.83
N PRO A 395 5.56 -9.71 -25.69
CA PRO A 395 6.82 -9.33 -26.31
C PRO A 395 7.91 -9.00 -25.29
N GLY A 396 9.09 -9.55 -25.46
CA GLY A 396 10.23 -9.37 -24.54
C GLY A 396 10.26 -10.41 -23.42
N SER A 397 10.61 -9.98 -22.21
CA SER A 397 10.56 -10.85 -21.02
C SER A 397 9.13 -10.92 -20.48
N PRO A 398 8.75 -12.04 -19.83
CA PRO A 398 7.46 -12.11 -19.15
C PRO A 398 7.28 -10.92 -18.17
N PRO A 399 6.12 -10.28 -18.15
CA PRO A 399 5.82 -9.23 -17.17
C PRO A 399 5.93 -9.75 -15.74
N ALA A 400 6.44 -8.92 -14.83
CA ALA A 400 6.31 -9.19 -13.41
C ALA A 400 4.84 -9.08 -12.97
N ALA A 401 4.50 -9.72 -11.86
CA ALA A 401 3.20 -9.54 -11.21
C ALA A 401 3.40 -8.77 -9.90
N ALA A 402 2.89 -7.54 -9.86
CA ALA A 402 2.89 -6.70 -8.67
C ALA A 402 1.59 -6.92 -7.90
N ILE A 403 1.67 -7.73 -6.85
CA ILE A 403 0.52 -8.33 -6.17
C ILE A 403 0.38 -7.86 -4.71
N PHE A 404 -0.77 -8.13 -4.13
CA PHE A 404 -0.94 -8.18 -2.68
C PHE A 404 -0.67 -9.60 -2.18
N SER A 405 -0.34 -9.75 -0.90
CA SER A 405 -0.24 -11.05 -0.25
C SER A 405 -1.63 -11.61 0.12
N THR A 406 -2.07 -11.38 1.37
CA THR A 406 -3.39 -11.83 1.85
C THR A 406 -4.43 -10.72 1.87
N ASN A 407 -4.12 -9.55 1.34
CA ASN A 407 -4.88 -8.33 1.50
C ASN A 407 -5.63 -7.92 0.21
N ALA A 408 -6.55 -6.96 0.35
CA ALA A 408 -7.26 -6.30 -0.75
C ALA A 408 -8.22 -7.18 -1.57
N TYR A 409 -8.95 -8.05 -0.89
CA TYR A 409 -10.02 -8.86 -1.50
C TYR A 409 -11.39 -8.16 -1.44
N TYR A 410 -11.43 -6.89 -1.83
CA TYR A 410 -12.66 -6.08 -1.73
C TYR A 410 -13.43 -5.95 -3.05
N LYS A 411 -12.83 -6.39 -4.18
CA LYS A 411 -13.40 -6.33 -5.51
C LYS A 411 -13.81 -7.70 -6.02
N TYR A 412 -14.80 -7.73 -6.93
CA TYR A 412 -15.17 -8.97 -7.61
C TYR A 412 -13.99 -9.52 -8.43
N GLU A 413 -13.23 -8.67 -9.10
CA GLU A 413 -12.04 -9.06 -9.86
C GLU A 413 -10.93 -9.70 -9.00
N SER A 414 -10.92 -9.48 -7.68
CA SER A 414 -10.00 -10.12 -6.74
C SER A 414 -10.58 -11.38 -6.07
N TYR A 415 -11.84 -11.67 -6.31
CA TYR A 415 -12.59 -12.71 -5.57
C TYR A 415 -11.96 -14.10 -5.66
N PHE A 416 -11.38 -14.44 -6.82
CA PHE A 416 -10.72 -15.72 -7.06
C PHE A 416 -9.21 -15.73 -6.76
N GLY A 417 -8.70 -14.70 -6.11
CA GLY A 417 -7.31 -14.64 -5.68
C GLY A 417 -6.97 -15.69 -4.61
N THR A 418 -5.71 -16.10 -4.55
CA THR A 418 -5.18 -17.06 -3.58
C THR A 418 -4.01 -16.49 -2.81
N PRO A 419 -3.85 -16.80 -1.50
CA PRO A 419 -2.67 -16.39 -0.74
C PRO A 419 -1.37 -17.08 -1.21
N PHE A 420 -1.46 -18.19 -1.94
CA PHE A 420 -0.33 -18.89 -2.54
C PHE A 420 0.15 -18.29 -3.87
N LEU A 421 -0.44 -17.16 -4.32
CA LEU A 421 -0.18 -16.59 -5.64
C LEU A 421 1.32 -16.36 -5.90
N ALA A 422 2.06 -15.83 -4.93
CA ALA A 422 3.48 -15.51 -5.12
C ALA A 422 4.34 -16.77 -5.39
N GLU A 423 4.10 -17.86 -4.67
CA GLU A 423 4.78 -19.14 -4.87
C GLU A 423 4.40 -19.76 -6.22
N LEU A 424 3.11 -19.73 -6.57
CA LEU A 424 2.63 -20.21 -7.86
C LEU A 424 3.29 -19.45 -9.02
N LEU A 425 3.42 -18.13 -8.93
CA LEU A 425 4.10 -17.30 -9.93
C LEU A 425 5.58 -17.68 -10.05
N GLN A 426 6.29 -17.81 -8.92
CA GLN A 426 7.68 -18.22 -8.89
C GLN A 426 7.87 -19.59 -9.57
N SER A 427 7.01 -20.56 -9.29
CA SER A 427 7.07 -21.90 -9.89
C SER A 427 6.86 -21.88 -11.41
N HIS A 428 6.23 -20.82 -11.94
CA HIS A 428 6.07 -20.57 -13.36
C HIS A 428 7.09 -19.59 -13.95
N ASN A 429 8.18 -19.24 -13.25
CA ASN A 429 9.18 -18.26 -13.66
C ASN A 429 8.60 -16.86 -13.96
N ILE A 430 7.58 -16.47 -13.25
CA ILE A 430 7.02 -15.10 -13.25
C ILE A 430 7.47 -14.43 -11.97
N THR A 431 8.07 -13.25 -12.07
CA THR A 431 8.61 -12.53 -10.91
C THR A 431 7.49 -11.94 -10.05
N PRO A 432 7.29 -12.40 -8.79
CA PRO A 432 6.36 -11.77 -7.87
C PRO A 432 6.99 -10.52 -7.26
N ILE A 433 6.19 -9.47 -7.10
CA ILE A 433 6.57 -8.21 -6.43
C ILE A 433 5.43 -7.83 -5.51
N PHE A 434 5.75 -7.45 -4.27
CA PHE A 434 4.72 -6.89 -3.36
C PHE A 434 4.66 -5.38 -3.47
N LYS A 435 3.45 -4.86 -3.35
CA LYS A 435 3.14 -3.44 -3.45
C LYS A 435 1.99 -3.09 -2.50
N SER A 436 1.88 -1.83 -2.13
CA SER A 436 0.83 -1.39 -1.21
C SER A 436 -0.44 -0.91 -1.90
N ASP A 437 -0.31 -0.27 -3.05
CA ASP A 437 -1.41 0.52 -3.63
C ASP A 437 -1.94 1.56 -2.61
N HIS A 438 -1.01 2.07 -1.78
CA HIS A 438 -1.40 2.99 -0.70
C HIS A 438 -2.33 4.10 -1.24
N PRO A 439 -3.51 4.33 -0.60
CA PRO A 439 -3.91 3.87 0.73
C PRO A 439 -4.74 2.57 0.77
N VAL A 440 -4.85 1.79 -0.30
CA VAL A 440 -5.58 0.51 -0.26
C VAL A 440 -5.01 -0.41 0.84
N THR A 441 -3.68 -0.52 0.94
CA THR A 441 -3.01 -1.14 2.06
C THR A 441 -1.90 -0.22 2.59
N ASP A 442 -1.38 -0.52 3.78
CA ASP A 442 -0.38 0.29 4.45
C ASP A 442 1.02 0.12 3.83
N SER A 443 1.50 1.12 3.08
CA SER A 443 2.85 1.13 2.51
C SER A 443 3.95 1.05 3.58
N ARG A 444 3.73 1.60 4.78
CA ARG A 444 4.64 1.48 5.92
C ARG A 444 4.96 0.04 6.28
N ARG A 445 3.99 -0.86 6.07
CA ARG A 445 4.10 -2.28 6.40
C ARG A 445 4.29 -3.17 5.17
N LEU A 446 4.90 -2.65 4.10
CA LEU A 446 5.06 -3.40 2.86
C LEU A 446 5.85 -4.70 3.05
N VAL A 447 6.88 -4.71 3.89
CA VAL A 447 7.66 -5.93 4.19
C VAL A 447 6.81 -7.02 4.83
N ASN A 448 5.72 -6.66 5.53
CA ASN A 448 4.76 -7.61 6.08
C ASN A 448 4.06 -8.44 5.00
N GLN A 449 3.81 -7.87 3.82
CA GLN A 449 3.23 -8.63 2.71
C GLN A 449 4.20 -9.72 2.21
N ALA A 450 5.50 -9.42 2.14
CA ALA A 450 6.52 -10.42 1.83
C ALA A 450 6.59 -11.51 2.90
N ALA A 451 6.50 -11.14 4.18
CA ALA A 451 6.46 -12.10 5.29
C ALA A 451 5.23 -13.03 5.25
N GLN A 452 4.06 -12.48 4.94
CA GLN A 452 2.84 -13.27 4.75
C GLN A 452 2.97 -14.24 3.56
N ALA A 453 3.55 -13.80 2.46
CA ALA A 453 3.78 -14.68 1.31
C ALA A 453 4.80 -15.79 1.62
N HIS A 454 5.81 -15.49 2.43
CA HIS A 454 6.73 -16.52 2.94
C HIS A 454 5.98 -17.56 3.81
N HIS A 455 5.05 -17.12 4.65
CA HIS A 455 4.15 -18.05 5.38
C HIS A 455 3.37 -18.98 4.43
N PHE A 456 2.96 -18.47 3.25
CA PHE A 456 2.26 -19.23 2.22
C PHE A 456 3.19 -19.89 1.19
N GLY A 457 4.45 -20.14 1.53
CA GLY A 457 5.37 -21.02 0.78
C GLY A 457 6.37 -20.32 -0.14
N LEU A 458 6.33 -19.00 -0.29
CA LEU A 458 7.37 -18.28 -1.05
C LEU A 458 8.72 -18.42 -0.35
N ASP A 459 9.76 -18.72 -1.10
CA ASP A 459 11.13 -18.79 -0.59
C ASP A 459 11.55 -17.49 0.14
N GLU A 460 12.35 -17.60 1.19
CA GLU A 460 12.79 -16.48 2.02
C GLU A 460 13.53 -15.41 1.21
N LEU A 461 14.48 -15.83 0.37
CA LEU A 461 15.24 -14.90 -0.46
C LEU A 461 14.34 -14.22 -1.49
N GLU A 462 13.43 -14.97 -2.11
CA GLU A 462 12.48 -14.42 -3.07
C GLU A 462 11.48 -13.45 -2.40
N ALA A 463 11.09 -13.72 -1.16
CA ALA A 463 10.26 -12.80 -0.39
C ALA A 463 10.99 -11.47 -0.11
N LEU A 464 12.28 -11.50 0.25
CA LEU A 464 13.09 -10.29 0.42
C LEU A 464 13.36 -9.57 -0.91
N LYS A 465 13.65 -10.30 -1.99
CA LYS A 465 13.83 -9.75 -3.34
C LYS A 465 12.57 -9.07 -3.85
N SER A 466 11.40 -9.60 -3.54
CA SER A 466 10.09 -9.09 -4.02
C SER A 466 9.78 -7.66 -3.58
N VAL A 467 10.46 -7.14 -2.56
CA VAL A 467 10.32 -5.77 -2.05
C VAL A 467 11.61 -4.95 -2.17
N THR A 468 12.64 -5.48 -2.83
CA THR A 468 13.96 -4.81 -2.97
C THR A 468 14.48 -4.88 -4.42
N SER A 469 15.21 -5.93 -4.80
CA SER A 469 15.87 -6.03 -6.10
C SER A 469 14.92 -6.32 -7.26
N HIS A 470 13.83 -7.05 -7.05
CA HIS A 470 12.84 -7.28 -8.10
C HIS A 470 12.15 -6.01 -8.57
N PRO A 471 11.54 -5.18 -7.69
CA PRO A 471 10.97 -3.90 -8.12
C PRO A 471 12.01 -2.96 -8.74
N ALA A 472 13.24 -2.90 -8.21
CA ALA A 472 14.31 -2.10 -8.80
C ALA A 472 14.55 -2.46 -10.28
N ARG A 473 14.67 -3.77 -10.58
CA ARG A 473 14.88 -4.28 -11.93
C ARG A 473 13.70 -3.97 -12.87
N VAL A 474 12.48 -4.16 -12.42
CA VAL A 474 11.28 -3.91 -13.22
C VAL A 474 11.12 -2.43 -13.53
N LEU A 475 11.48 -1.54 -12.60
CA LEU A 475 11.52 -0.10 -12.82
C LEU A 475 12.69 0.35 -13.73
N GLY A 476 13.67 -0.53 -13.99
CA GLY A 476 14.90 -0.18 -14.72
C GLY A 476 15.86 0.67 -13.89
N LEU A 477 15.81 0.54 -12.57
CA LEU A 477 16.61 1.27 -11.58
C LEU A 477 17.60 0.37 -10.82
N ASP A 478 17.74 -0.89 -11.23
CA ASP A 478 18.61 -1.91 -10.63
C ASP A 478 20.11 -1.63 -10.78
N HIS A 479 20.48 -0.56 -11.48
CA HIS A 479 21.82 -0.01 -11.51
C HIS A 479 22.13 0.90 -10.31
N ARG A 480 21.13 1.32 -9.52
CA ARG A 480 21.35 2.29 -8.44
C ARG A 480 20.68 1.96 -7.11
N ILE A 481 19.54 1.26 -7.10
CA ILE A 481 18.79 0.90 -5.90
C ILE A 481 18.47 -0.60 -5.84
N GLY A 482 18.02 -1.08 -4.70
CA GLY A 482 17.59 -2.46 -4.48
C GLY A 482 18.71 -3.45 -4.15
N ARG A 483 19.97 -2.98 -4.04
CA ARG A 483 21.12 -3.79 -3.65
C ARG A 483 22.09 -3.07 -2.71
N ILE A 484 22.80 -3.85 -1.90
CA ILE A 484 23.94 -3.37 -1.09
C ILE A 484 25.22 -3.79 -1.83
N ALA A 485 25.65 -2.96 -2.77
CA ALA A 485 26.84 -3.20 -3.56
C ALA A 485 27.59 -1.88 -3.83
N ARG A 486 28.88 -1.98 -4.12
CA ARG A 486 29.73 -0.81 -4.41
C ARG A 486 29.13 0.02 -5.56
N GLY A 487 29.03 1.34 -5.35
CA GLY A 487 28.54 2.29 -6.35
C GLY A 487 27.03 2.45 -6.39
N TYR A 488 26.27 1.65 -5.62
CA TYR A 488 24.84 1.84 -5.44
C TYR A 488 24.55 3.01 -4.51
N ASP A 489 23.37 3.60 -4.66
CA ASP A 489 22.84 4.61 -3.73
C ASP A 489 22.74 4.01 -2.33
N ALA A 490 23.14 4.75 -1.32
CA ALA A 490 23.11 4.26 0.05
C ALA A 490 21.70 4.36 0.67
N ASP A 491 20.79 3.56 0.13
CA ASP A 491 19.46 3.33 0.64
C ASP A 491 19.45 2.04 1.45
N LEU A 492 19.41 2.15 2.77
CA LEU A 492 19.63 1.02 3.68
C LEU A 492 18.61 1.05 4.82
N VAL A 493 18.21 -0.15 5.27
CA VAL A 493 17.35 -0.31 6.45
C VAL A 493 17.98 -1.29 7.42
N LEU A 494 18.24 -0.83 8.63
CA LEU A 494 18.66 -1.66 9.75
C LEU A 494 17.43 -2.02 10.58
N TRP A 495 17.18 -3.32 10.74
CA TRP A 495 16.00 -3.86 11.40
C TRP A 495 16.28 -4.28 12.84
N ASP A 496 15.26 -4.24 13.72
CA ASP A 496 15.33 -4.73 15.08
C ASP A 496 15.44 -6.26 15.16
N ARG A 497 14.93 -6.96 14.15
CA ARG A 497 14.88 -8.42 14.02
C ARG A 497 14.91 -8.82 12.54
N HIS A 498 14.72 -10.11 12.24
CA HIS A 498 14.58 -10.54 10.85
C HIS A 498 13.40 -9.80 10.17
N PRO A 499 13.59 -9.20 8.98
CA PRO A 499 12.55 -8.38 8.34
C PRO A 499 11.23 -9.13 8.05
N LEU A 500 11.28 -10.46 7.86
CA LEU A 500 10.09 -11.28 7.66
C LEU A 500 9.45 -11.79 8.97
N GLN A 501 9.90 -11.34 10.14
CA GLN A 501 9.24 -11.66 11.41
C GLN A 501 8.08 -10.70 11.68
N LEU A 502 7.06 -11.23 12.36
CA LEU A 502 5.94 -10.42 12.85
C LEU A 502 6.46 -9.29 13.75
N GLY A 503 6.06 -8.06 13.46
CA GLY A 503 6.45 -6.87 14.22
C GLY A 503 7.84 -6.32 13.89
N ALA A 504 8.50 -6.80 12.82
CA ALA A 504 9.78 -6.26 12.38
C ALA A 504 9.69 -4.75 12.12
N THR A 505 10.58 -4.00 12.77
CA THR A 505 10.56 -2.54 12.78
C THR A 505 11.96 -1.98 12.45
N PRO A 506 12.09 -0.97 11.57
CA PRO A 506 13.35 -0.33 11.32
C PRO A 506 13.90 0.39 12.58
N VAL A 507 15.17 0.18 12.90
CA VAL A 507 15.89 0.95 13.91
C VAL A 507 16.70 2.10 13.29
N ALA A 508 17.05 1.97 12.01
CA ALA A 508 17.62 3.05 11.22
C ALA A 508 17.21 2.91 9.76
N VAL A 509 16.94 4.04 9.12
CA VAL A 509 16.65 4.12 7.68
C VAL A 509 17.56 5.17 7.09
N TYR A 510 18.24 4.82 6.00
CA TYR A 510 19.12 5.72 5.27
C TYR A 510 18.60 5.89 3.85
N VAL A 511 18.56 7.12 3.36
CA VAL A 511 18.27 7.46 1.97
C VAL A 511 19.41 8.32 1.46
N ASP A 512 20.02 7.91 0.36
CA ASP A 512 21.19 8.57 -0.20
C ASP A 512 22.30 8.79 0.85
N GLY A 513 22.45 7.86 1.80
CA GLY A 513 23.40 7.91 2.91
C GLY A 513 23.02 8.80 4.09
N VAL A 514 21.88 9.48 4.01
CA VAL A 514 21.37 10.34 5.09
C VAL A 514 20.46 9.55 6.01
N SER A 515 20.75 9.56 7.32
CA SER A 515 19.86 8.96 8.33
C SER A 515 18.54 9.74 8.43
N GLN A 516 17.42 9.02 8.31
CA GLN A 516 16.06 9.60 8.26
C GLN A 516 15.32 9.54 9.61
N LEU A 517 15.69 8.63 10.49
CA LEU A 517 15.08 8.49 11.81
C LEU A 517 15.86 9.27 12.85
N GLY A 518 15.16 9.93 13.78
CA GLY A 518 15.78 10.75 14.83
C GLY A 518 16.61 9.93 15.82
N LYS A 519 17.54 10.60 16.54
CA LYS A 519 18.45 10.01 17.54
C LYS A 519 17.75 9.22 18.66
N ALA A 520 16.50 9.53 18.97
CA ALA A 520 15.75 8.88 20.04
C ALA A 520 15.56 7.37 19.80
N TYR A 521 15.56 6.93 18.54
CA TYR A 521 15.38 5.53 18.21
C TYR A 521 16.72 4.78 18.04
N ALA A 522 17.75 5.45 17.53
CA ALA A 522 19.09 4.87 17.36
C ALA A 522 19.80 4.56 18.70
N SER A 523 19.41 5.26 19.78
CA SER A 523 19.95 5.06 21.14
C SER A 523 19.07 4.15 22.02
N GLY A 524 17.95 3.64 21.49
CA GLY A 524 16.97 2.81 22.18
C GLY A 524 17.49 1.41 22.46
N GLY A 525 18.36 1.33 23.39
CA GLY A 525 18.49 0.25 24.30
C GLY A 525 19.06 -1.06 23.85
N GLU A 526 19.33 -1.76 24.86
CA GLU A 526 19.75 -3.14 24.95
C GLU A 526 19.21 -4.03 23.84
N ALA A 527 20.15 -4.66 23.18
CA ALA A 527 19.99 -5.62 22.14
C ALA A 527 18.65 -6.41 22.15
N LEU A 528 17.71 -6.01 21.33
CA LEU A 528 16.77 -6.98 20.83
C LEU A 528 17.60 -8.02 20.10
N LYS A 529 17.79 -9.18 20.71
CA LYS A 529 18.50 -10.29 20.09
C LYS A 529 17.85 -10.58 18.77
N THR A 530 18.67 -10.73 17.72
CA THR A 530 18.19 -11.23 16.43
C THR A 530 17.41 -12.52 16.67
N ARG A 531 16.19 -12.55 16.20
CA ARG A 531 15.41 -13.78 16.17
C ARG A 531 15.52 -14.36 14.77
N ASP A 532 15.60 -15.67 14.69
CA ASP A 532 15.56 -16.35 13.41
C ASP A 532 14.25 -16.07 12.68
N ALA A 533 14.28 -16.14 11.34
CA ALA A 533 13.08 -16.06 10.54
C ALA A 533 12.08 -17.12 10.98
N PRO A 534 10.77 -16.83 11.00
CA PRO A 534 9.78 -17.85 11.31
C PRO A 534 9.90 -18.96 10.27
N PRO A 535 9.86 -20.25 10.68
CA PRO A 535 9.85 -21.34 9.72
C PRO A 535 8.62 -21.22 8.82
N SER A 536 8.79 -21.47 7.51
CA SER A 536 7.68 -21.51 6.56
C SER A 536 6.65 -22.55 6.97
N ALA A 537 5.38 -22.18 6.93
CA ALA A 537 4.30 -23.15 7.07
C ALA A 537 4.12 -23.87 5.72
N HIS A 538 4.33 -25.17 5.69
CA HIS A 538 4.11 -25.94 4.48
C HIS A 538 2.63 -26.33 4.37
N TYR A 539 1.87 -25.59 3.59
CA TYR A 539 0.47 -25.89 3.24
C TYR A 539 0.40 -26.77 1.99
N SER A 540 1.16 -27.86 1.96
CA SER A 540 1.32 -28.68 0.76
C SER A 540 0.01 -29.19 0.17
N GLN A 541 -0.96 -29.52 1.02
CA GLN A 541 -2.27 -30.03 0.55
C GLN A 541 -3.14 -28.90 -0.04
N GLU A 542 -3.27 -27.76 0.64
CA GLU A 542 -4.00 -26.62 0.13
C GLU A 542 -3.34 -26.08 -1.15
N PHE A 543 -2.01 -25.99 -1.15
CA PHE A 543 -1.23 -25.59 -2.31
C PHE A 543 -1.45 -26.52 -3.50
N GLN A 544 -1.39 -27.83 -3.30
CA GLN A 544 -1.63 -28.80 -4.36
C GLN A 544 -3.08 -28.71 -4.89
N ARG A 545 -4.05 -28.47 -3.99
CA ARG A 545 -5.43 -28.24 -4.39
C ARG A 545 -5.57 -27.00 -5.27
N VAL A 546 -5.00 -25.85 -4.86
CA VAL A 546 -5.02 -24.62 -5.67
C VAL A 546 -4.40 -24.85 -7.04
N ARG A 547 -3.30 -25.62 -7.13
CA ARG A 547 -2.69 -26.00 -8.40
C ARG A 547 -3.62 -26.86 -9.27
N ASN A 548 -4.24 -27.85 -8.69
CA ASN A 548 -5.16 -28.73 -9.42
C ASN A 548 -6.40 -27.97 -9.89
N GLU A 549 -6.91 -27.04 -9.09
CA GLU A 549 -8.03 -26.18 -9.44
C GLU A 549 -7.68 -25.14 -10.52
N SER A 550 -6.44 -24.76 -10.67
CA SER A 550 -6.00 -23.87 -11.75
C SER A 550 -6.23 -24.49 -13.14
N ASP A 551 -6.19 -25.81 -13.24
CA ASP A 551 -6.44 -26.56 -14.47
C ASP A 551 -7.94 -26.77 -14.75
N ALA A 552 -8.80 -26.65 -13.73
CA ALA A 552 -10.25 -26.84 -13.79
C ALA A 552 -10.99 -25.50 -13.88
N ILE A 553 -11.12 -24.97 -15.07
CA ILE A 553 -11.40 -23.56 -15.34
C ILE A 553 -12.69 -22.97 -14.75
N ALA A 554 -13.68 -23.64 -14.30
CA ALA A 554 -14.91 -22.84 -14.28
C ALA A 554 -15.83 -22.98 -13.08
N SER A 555 -16.04 -24.14 -12.53
CA SER A 555 -17.21 -24.29 -11.68
C SER A 555 -16.99 -24.27 -10.19
N GLU A 556 -15.74 -24.32 -9.71
CA GLU A 556 -15.47 -24.55 -8.29
C GLU A 556 -14.35 -23.68 -7.69
N ARG A 557 -14.06 -22.52 -8.27
CA ARG A 557 -13.05 -21.57 -7.80
C ARG A 557 -13.29 -21.08 -6.36
N SER A 558 -14.50 -21.19 -5.88
CA SER A 558 -14.84 -20.88 -4.50
C SER A 558 -14.13 -21.76 -3.47
N ARG A 559 -13.54 -22.88 -3.93
CA ARG A 559 -12.80 -23.83 -3.08
C ARG A 559 -11.29 -23.54 -2.94
N ALA A 560 -10.77 -22.47 -3.54
CA ALA A 560 -9.38 -22.08 -3.42
C ALA A 560 -8.95 -21.65 -2.00
N PHE A 561 -9.82 -21.79 -1.03
CA PHE A 561 -9.57 -21.49 0.38
C PHE A 561 -9.53 -22.73 1.23
N PRO A 562 -8.83 -22.65 2.39
CA PRO A 562 -8.79 -23.76 3.33
C PRO A 562 -10.21 -24.08 3.76
N GLU A 563 -10.75 -25.14 3.19
CA GLU A 563 -11.94 -25.81 3.70
C GLU A 563 -11.49 -26.90 4.67
N PRO A 564 -12.27 -27.16 5.72
CA PRO A 564 -11.95 -28.27 6.61
C PRO A 564 -11.88 -29.57 5.81
N LEU A 565 -10.82 -30.33 6.04
CA LEU A 565 -10.68 -31.67 5.45
C LEU A 565 -11.70 -32.66 6.04
N PHE A 566 -12.00 -32.45 7.31
CA PHE A 566 -12.95 -33.27 8.06
C PHE A 566 -13.71 -32.43 9.09
N GLU A 567 -14.99 -32.75 9.28
CA GLU A 567 -15.77 -32.32 10.42
C GLU A 567 -16.04 -33.53 11.33
N ALA A 568 -15.83 -33.37 12.63
CA ALA A 568 -16.02 -34.45 13.59
C ALA A 568 -16.80 -33.96 14.81
N SER A 569 -17.63 -34.83 15.35
CA SER A 569 -18.34 -34.61 16.62
C SER A 569 -17.46 -34.90 17.84
N ALA A 570 -16.34 -35.60 17.66
CA ALA A 570 -15.37 -35.91 18.73
C ALA A 570 -13.94 -35.92 18.18
N VAL A 571 -13.05 -35.17 18.84
CA VAL A 571 -11.62 -35.07 18.51
C VAL A 571 -10.79 -35.09 19.77
N VAL A 572 -9.66 -35.78 19.73
CA VAL A 572 -8.63 -35.69 20.75
C VAL A 572 -7.36 -35.12 20.18
N LEU A 573 -6.98 -33.93 20.66
CA LEU A 573 -5.73 -33.26 20.34
C LEU A 573 -4.65 -33.77 21.30
N ARG A 574 -3.55 -34.27 20.76
CA ARG A 574 -2.43 -34.85 21.54
C ARG A 574 -1.17 -34.03 21.41
N ASN A 575 -0.30 -34.13 22.40
CA ASN A 575 0.94 -33.36 22.50
C ASN A 575 0.66 -31.85 22.37
N VAL A 576 -0.26 -31.38 23.19
CA VAL A 576 -0.60 -29.97 23.37
C VAL A 576 0.33 -29.39 24.42
N SER A 577 1.11 -28.33 24.10
CA SER A 577 2.03 -27.73 25.08
C SER A 577 1.37 -26.67 25.95
N ARG A 578 0.49 -25.86 25.35
CA ARG A 578 -0.18 -24.77 26.04
C ARG A 578 -1.64 -24.66 25.62
N VAL A 579 -2.50 -24.36 26.58
CA VAL A 579 -3.91 -24.07 26.32
C VAL A 579 -4.28 -22.76 27.01
N PHE A 580 -4.76 -21.80 26.21
CA PHE A 580 -5.33 -20.55 26.70
C PHE A 580 -6.84 -20.73 26.82
N GLN A 581 -7.37 -20.58 28.02
CA GLN A 581 -8.80 -20.78 28.31
C GLN A 581 -9.46 -19.51 28.83
N ARG A 582 -10.71 -19.28 28.41
CA ARG A 582 -11.56 -18.30 29.08
C ARG A 582 -11.82 -18.74 30.53
N ALA A 583 -11.54 -17.88 31.49
CA ALA A 583 -11.78 -18.10 32.91
C ALA A 583 -12.52 -16.87 33.47
N ASN A 584 -13.84 -16.95 33.53
CA ASN A 584 -14.71 -15.81 33.78
C ASN A 584 -14.40 -14.69 32.75
N ASP A 585 -13.98 -13.51 33.23
CA ASP A 585 -13.69 -12.32 32.41
C ASP A 585 -12.20 -12.20 31.99
N SER A 586 -11.43 -13.27 32.08
CA SER A 586 -9.98 -13.27 31.79
C SER A 586 -9.53 -14.51 31.03
N ILE A 587 -8.28 -14.47 30.56
CA ILE A 587 -7.61 -15.62 29.93
C ILE A 587 -6.66 -16.26 30.93
N ARG A 588 -6.79 -17.59 31.11
CA ARG A 588 -5.86 -18.43 31.90
C ARG A 588 -5.01 -19.27 30.98
N VAL A 589 -3.74 -19.43 31.29
CA VAL A 589 -2.81 -20.30 30.58
C VAL A 589 -2.63 -21.62 31.37
N LEU A 590 -2.78 -22.74 30.69
CA LEU A 590 -2.43 -24.05 31.15
C LEU A 590 -1.20 -24.55 30.38
N ASN A 591 -0.08 -24.72 31.04
CA ASN A 591 1.10 -25.39 30.46
C ASN A 591 0.99 -26.87 30.74
N LEU A 592 1.02 -27.69 29.70
CA LEU A 592 0.87 -29.13 29.78
C LEU A 592 2.21 -29.83 29.55
N ALA A 593 2.34 -31.03 30.09
CA ALA A 593 3.50 -31.87 29.85
C ALA A 593 3.48 -32.44 28.41
N SER A 594 4.49 -33.23 28.06
CA SER A 594 4.62 -33.82 26.70
C SER A 594 3.46 -34.74 26.28
N ASP A 595 2.64 -35.19 27.22
CA ASP A 595 1.42 -35.96 26.99
C ASP A 595 0.13 -35.11 27.03
N GLY A 596 0.27 -33.77 27.02
CA GLY A 596 -0.84 -32.85 27.09
C GLY A 596 -1.92 -33.16 26.04
N THR A 597 -3.16 -33.16 26.51
CA THR A 597 -4.30 -33.67 25.77
C THR A 597 -5.49 -32.69 25.93
N LEU A 598 -6.19 -32.45 24.84
CA LEU A 598 -7.50 -31.79 24.86
C LEU A 598 -8.52 -32.70 24.18
N VAL A 599 -9.63 -32.99 24.89
CA VAL A 599 -10.74 -33.80 24.39
C VAL A 599 -11.93 -32.91 24.07
N TYR A 600 -12.35 -32.93 22.81
CA TYR A 600 -13.58 -32.30 22.34
C TYR A 600 -14.62 -33.36 22.04
N ALA A 601 -15.84 -33.16 22.53
CA ALA A 601 -16.96 -34.03 22.23
C ALA A 601 -18.29 -33.24 22.23
N ASN A 602 -19.08 -33.43 21.19
CA ASN A 602 -20.45 -32.92 21.08
C ASN A 602 -20.55 -31.37 21.42
N GLY A 603 -19.71 -30.57 20.79
CA GLY A 603 -19.73 -29.12 20.95
C GLY A 603 -19.09 -28.59 22.24
N ARG A 604 -18.36 -29.45 23.00
CA ARG A 604 -17.76 -29.08 24.30
C ARG A 604 -16.34 -29.59 24.43
N VAL A 605 -15.50 -28.85 25.13
CA VAL A 605 -14.23 -29.36 25.64
C VAL A 605 -14.52 -30.10 26.95
N THR A 606 -14.26 -31.40 26.98
CA THR A 606 -14.57 -32.25 28.13
C THR A 606 -13.38 -32.45 29.04
N CYS A 607 -12.16 -32.45 28.52
CA CYS A 607 -10.93 -32.59 29.31
C CYS A 607 -9.78 -31.76 28.71
N VAL A 608 -8.97 -31.15 29.58
CA VAL A 608 -7.68 -30.52 29.24
C VAL A 608 -6.70 -30.86 30.36
N ASP A 609 -5.82 -31.87 30.13
CA ASP A 609 -4.82 -32.33 31.10
C ASP A 609 -3.83 -33.30 30.41
N GLY A 610 -2.97 -34.00 31.13
CA GLY A 610 -2.22 -35.13 30.61
C GLY A 610 -3.13 -36.26 30.12
N TYR A 611 -2.65 -37.02 29.13
CA TYR A 611 -3.44 -38.11 28.53
C TYR A 611 -3.96 -39.12 29.57
N HIS A 612 -3.17 -39.43 30.61
CA HIS A 612 -3.53 -40.37 31.70
C HIS A 612 -4.77 -39.90 32.51
N VAL A 613 -5.05 -38.56 32.52
CA VAL A 613 -6.23 -37.99 33.16
C VAL A 613 -7.42 -37.99 32.20
N CYS A 614 -7.17 -37.65 30.94
CA CYS A 614 -8.21 -37.45 29.93
C CYS A 614 -8.66 -38.74 29.23
N HIS A 615 -7.92 -39.85 29.39
CA HIS A 615 -8.13 -41.12 28.67
C HIS A 615 -9.58 -41.61 28.80
N ASP A 616 -10.16 -41.59 29.98
CA ASP A 616 -11.50 -42.10 30.23
C ASP A 616 -12.62 -41.21 29.64
N GLN A 617 -12.28 -40.00 29.21
CA GLN A 617 -13.22 -39.05 28.60
C GLN A 617 -13.11 -39.03 27.07
N VAL A 618 -12.20 -39.81 26.48
CA VAL A 618 -12.04 -39.89 25.01
C VAL A 618 -13.14 -40.79 24.46
N PRO A 619 -14.06 -40.27 23.61
CA PRO A 619 -15.06 -41.12 22.96
C PRO A 619 -14.41 -42.17 22.05
N PRO A 620 -14.98 -43.38 21.95
CA PRO A 620 -14.38 -44.47 21.15
C PRO A 620 -14.22 -44.12 19.64
N HIS A 621 -15.01 -43.19 19.15
CA HIS A 621 -15.01 -42.74 17.75
C HIS A 621 -14.25 -41.42 17.53
N ALA A 622 -13.58 -40.89 18.55
CA ALA A 622 -12.86 -39.65 18.46
C ALA A 622 -11.68 -39.72 17.48
N LEU A 623 -11.56 -38.74 16.61
CA LEU A 623 -10.39 -38.56 15.75
C LEU A 623 -9.21 -38.10 16.59
N SER A 624 -8.05 -38.76 16.43
CA SER A 624 -6.82 -38.40 17.15
C SER A 624 -5.95 -37.54 16.26
N VAL A 625 -5.59 -36.36 16.73
CA VAL A 625 -4.77 -35.36 16.00
C VAL A 625 -3.58 -35.00 16.88
N HIS A 626 -2.39 -34.98 16.30
CA HIS A 626 -1.15 -34.66 17.03
C HIS A 626 -0.71 -33.23 16.74
N LEU A 627 -0.56 -32.39 17.78
CA LEU A 627 -0.17 -30.98 17.63
C LEU A 627 1.35 -30.73 17.69
N HIS A 628 2.17 -31.78 17.89
CA HIS A 628 3.64 -31.66 17.92
C HIS A 628 4.18 -30.59 18.88
N GLY A 629 3.57 -30.41 20.03
CA GLY A 629 3.91 -29.34 20.98
C GLY A 629 3.18 -28.01 20.69
N GLY A 630 2.12 -28.05 19.90
CA GLY A 630 1.34 -26.89 19.52
C GLY A 630 0.54 -26.25 20.65
N THR A 631 -0.14 -25.19 20.31
CA THR A 631 -0.86 -24.31 21.25
C THR A 631 -2.34 -24.22 20.88
N VAL A 632 -3.21 -24.22 21.89
CA VAL A 632 -4.65 -24.01 21.72
C VAL A 632 -5.04 -22.65 22.29
N LEU A 633 -5.76 -21.85 21.49
CA LEU A 633 -6.32 -20.55 21.84
C LEU A 633 -7.86 -20.63 21.99
N PRO A 634 -8.51 -19.71 22.73
CA PRO A 634 -9.93 -19.50 22.57
C PRO A 634 -10.23 -18.98 21.16
N GLY A 635 -11.39 -19.28 20.61
CA GLY A 635 -11.86 -18.71 19.36
C GLY A 635 -11.83 -17.18 19.40
N LEU A 636 -11.36 -16.56 18.31
CA LEU A 636 -11.23 -15.10 18.21
C LEU A 636 -12.55 -14.48 17.79
N THR A 637 -12.79 -13.24 18.25
CA THR A 637 -13.97 -12.43 17.90
C THR A 637 -13.55 -11.23 17.05
N SER A 638 -14.02 -11.18 15.81
CA SER A 638 -13.88 -10.00 14.96
C SER A 638 -14.91 -8.94 15.30
N TYR A 639 -14.54 -7.67 15.27
CA TYR A 639 -15.43 -6.55 15.53
C TYR A 639 -15.21 -5.40 14.52
N GLY A 640 -16.31 -4.75 14.13
CA GLY A 640 -16.31 -3.40 13.58
C GLY A 640 -16.16 -3.27 12.06
N SER A 641 -16.00 -4.39 11.32
CA SER A 641 -15.98 -4.41 9.86
C SER A 641 -17.33 -4.77 9.25
N THR A 642 -17.38 -4.88 7.91
CA THR A 642 -18.57 -5.40 7.21
C THR A 642 -18.55 -6.91 7.04
N LEU A 643 -17.72 -7.65 7.80
CA LEU A 643 -17.66 -9.11 7.77
C LEU A 643 -19.04 -9.71 8.06
N GLY A 644 -19.54 -10.57 7.15
CA GLY A 644 -20.89 -11.11 7.20
C GLY A 644 -22.00 -10.17 6.75
N LEU A 645 -21.71 -8.91 6.44
CA LEU A 645 -22.67 -7.96 5.87
C LEU A 645 -22.33 -7.60 4.40
N SER A 646 -21.16 -7.99 3.94
CA SER A 646 -20.73 -7.83 2.56
C SER A 646 -19.75 -8.96 2.23
N ASP A 647 -19.97 -9.63 1.10
CA ASP A 647 -19.01 -10.62 0.57
C ASP A 647 -18.02 -9.98 -0.39
N VAL A 648 -18.50 -9.07 -1.25
CA VAL A 648 -17.68 -8.27 -2.15
C VAL A 648 -17.99 -6.78 -1.90
N PRO A 649 -17.21 -6.06 -1.12
CA PRO A 649 -17.51 -4.68 -0.73
C PRO A 649 -17.74 -3.70 -1.89
N SER A 650 -17.05 -3.87 -3.02
CA SER A 650 -17.24 -3.02 -4.21
C SER A 650 -18.51 -3.33 -5.02
N GLU A 651 -19.17 -4.45 -4.74
CA GLU A 651 -20.38 -4.91 -5.46
C GLU A 651 -21.63 -4.72 -4.61
N SER A 652 -22.50 -3.78 -4.99
CA SER A 652 -23.72 -3.49 -4.24
C SER A 652 -24.67 -4.70 -4.16
N SER A 653 -24.68 -5.57 -5.18
CA SER A 653 -25.50 -6.79 -5.22
C SER A 653 -24.99 -7.92 -4.31
N ALA A 654 -23.74 -7.82 -3.83
CA ALA A 654 -23.10 -8.78 -2.91
C ALA A 654 -22.92 -8.17 -1.50
N SER A 655 -23.67 -7.14 -1.16
CA SER A 655 -23.57 -6.41 0.09
C SER A 655 -24.95 -6.09 0.65
N ASN A 656 -25.08 -6.04 1.98
CA ASN A 656 -26.26 -5.50 2.64
C ASN A 656 -26.54 -4.02 2.29
N GLY A 657 -25.55 -3.34 1.72
CA GLY A 657 -25.59 -1.91 1.45
C GLY A 657 -25.22 -1.04 2.65
N GLN A 658 -25.36 0.25 2.48
CA GLN A 658 -25.11 1.25 3.52
C GLN A 658 -26.38 2.06 3.80
N ASP A 659 -26.71 2.22 5.05
CA ASP A 659 -27.77 3.13 5.45
C ASP A 659 -27.34 4.58 5.21
N SER A 660 -28.10 5.27 4.39
CA SER A 660 -27.84 6.67 4.01
C SER A 660 -28.93 7.59 4.54
N PRO A 661 -28.60 8.78 5.04
CA PRO A 661 -29.58 9.82 5.38
C PRO A 661 -30.49 10.20 4.20
N LEU A 662 -30.04 10.02 2.95
CA LEU A 662 -30.82 10.27 1.75
C LEU A 662 -31.98 9.27 1.59
N LEU A 663 -31.79 8.01 1.99
CA LEU A 663 -32.83 6.99 1.96
C LEU A 663 -33.97 7.32 2.93
N THR A 664 -33.66 7.87 4.10
CA THR A 664 -34.68 8.30 5.08
C THR A 664 -35.53 9.47 4.57
N ARG A 665 -34.97 10.35 3.73
CA ARG A 665 -35.72 11.42 3.06
C ARG A 665 -36.63 10.89 1.93
N HIS A 666 -36.11 9.95 1.13
CA HIS A 666 -36.88 9.40 -0.02
C HIS A 666 -38.06 8.56 0.42
N PHE A 667 -37.95 7.81 1.50
CA PHE A 667 -38.98 6.91 1.99
C PHE A 667 -39.76 7.46 3.19
N ASN A 668 -39.47 8.69 3.63
CA ASN A 668 -40.10 9.34 4.79
C ASN A 668 -40.00 8.48 6.08
N PHE A 669 -38.93 7.67 6.20
CA PHE A 669 -38.71 6.86 7.41
C PHE A 669 -38.32 7.71 8.60
N ASP A 670 -39.01 7.50 9.71
CA ASP A 670 -38.60 8.05 11.01
C ASP A 670 -37.51 7.15 11.62
N THR A 671 -36.23 7.53 11.46
CA THR A 671 -35.07 6.80 12.02
C THR A 671 -35.08 6.68 13.54
N LYS A 672 -35.93 7.41 14.23
CA LYS A 672 -36.13 7.25 15.67
C LYS A 672 -37.01 6.04 16.02
N ARG A 673 -37.78 5.58 15.03
CA ARG A 673 -38.71 4.44 15.17
C ARG A 673 -38.23 3.21 14.46
N LEU A 674 -37.49 3.37 13.38
CA LEU A 674 -36.92 2.27 12.59
C LEU A 674 -35.43 2.15 12.93
N VAL A 675 -35.05 1.10 13.65
CA VAL A 675 -33.69 0.80 14.00
C VAL A 675 -33.28 -0.47 13.23
N PRO A 676 -32.38 -0.36 12.21
CA PRO A 676 -31.94 -1.53 11.47
C PRO A 676 -31.12 -2.47 12.35
N ARG A 677 -31.20 -3.78 12.05
CA ARG A 677 -30.49 -4.84 12.76
C ARG A 677 -29.52 -5.51 11.81
N ALA A 678 -28.31 -5.76 12.25
CA ALA A 678 -27.33 -6.46 11.46
C ALA A 678 -27.77 -7.89 11.10
N GLU A 679 -28.52 -8.56 11.99
CA GLU A 679 -29.07 -9.90 11.75
C GLU A 679 -29.83 -10.01 10.44
N ASP A 680 -30.64 -9.00 10.10
CA ASP A 680 -31.48 -8.98 8.89
C ASP A 680 -30.64 -8.85 7.60
N GLY A 681 -29.40 -8.35 7.72
CA GLY A 681 -28.46 -8.15 6.61
C GLY A 681 -27.35 -9.20 6.52
N LEU A 682 -27.34 -10.24 7.38
CA LEU A 682 -26.25 -11.22 7.39
C LEU A 682 -26.22 -12.07 6.13
N ILE A 683 -25.02 -12.18 5.54
CA ILE A 683 -24.68 -12.99 4.38
C ILE A 683 -23.66 -14.06 4.82
N PHE A 684 -24.03 -15.33 4.75
CA PHE A 684 -23.17 -16.43 5.12
C PHE A 684 -22.50 -17.07 3.91
N GLY A 685 -21.40 -17.82 4.17
CA GLY A 685 -20.72 -18.60 3.13
C GLY A 685 -19.82 -17.80 2.19
N GLY A 686 -19.70 -16.48 2.40
CA GLY A 686 -18.83 -15.61 1.62
C GLY A 686 -17.34 -15.89 1.86
N HIS A 687 -16.48 -15.46 0.93
CA HIS A 687 -15.03 -15.71 0.99
C HIS A 687 -14.36 -15.06 2.21
N ALA A 688 -14.76 -13.84 2.56
CA ALA A 688 -14.20 -13.15 3.73
C ALA A 688 -14.50 -13.90 5.02
N LEU A 689 -15.74 -14.40 5.18
CA LEU A 689 -16.13 -15.23 6.32
C LEU A 689 -15.35 -16.54 6.40
N ARG A 690 -15.24 -17.29 5.29
CA ARG A 690 -14.51 -18.57 5.27
C ARG A 690 -13.03 -18.39 5.59
N ARG A 691 -12.38 -17.35 5.05
CA ARG A 691 -10.99 -17.03 5.36
C ARG A 691 -10.81 -16.66 6.83
N ALA A 692 -11.67 -15.81 7.36
CA ALA A 692 -11.64 -15.42 8.76
C ALA A 692 -11.82 -16.64 9.67
N HIS A 693 -12.80 -17.50 9.37
CA HIS A 693 -13.05 -18.73 10.12
C HIS A 693 -11.83 -19.66 10.10
N ALA A 694 -11.31 -19.97 8.92
CA ALA A 694 -10.13 -20.84 8.76
C ALA A 694 -8.85 -20.30 9.44
N SER A 695 -8.80 -18.99 9.73
CA SER A 695 -7.71 -18.34 10.49
C SER A 695 -7.98 -18.28 12.00
N GLY A 696 -9.07 -18.89 12.48
CA GLY A 696 -9.41 -18.99 13.90
C GLY A 696 -10.33 -17.89 14.44
N VAL A 697 -10.89 -17.04 13.58
CA VAL A 697 -11.95 -16.09 13.94
C VAL A 697 -13.27 -16.86 13.94
N THR A 698 -13.70 -17.33 15.11
CA THR A 698 -14.89 -18.19 15.23
C THR A 698 -16.18 -17.38 15.29
N THR A 699 -16.11 -16.14 15.73
CA THR A 699 -17.30 -15.26 15.86
C THR A 699 -17.00 -13.84 15.36
N ALA A 700 -18.07 -13.11 15.05
CA ALA A 700 -17.99 -11.70 14.74
C ALA A 700 -19.16 -10.92 15.37
N VAL A 701 -18.90 -9.64 15.65
CA VAL A 701 -19.92 -8.68 16.13
C VAL A 701 -19.87 -7.48 15.20
N ASN A 702 -20.87 -7.30 14.38
CA ASN A 702 -20.94 -6.20 13.44
C ASN A 702 -22.29 -5.48 13.51
N ALA A 703 -22.26 -4.17 13.26
CA ALA A 703 -23.43 -3.32 13.10
C ALA A 703 -23.71 -3.08 11.60
N PRO A 704 -24.92 -2.69 11.22
CA PRO A 704 -25.20 -2.23 9.86
C PRO A 704 -24.25 -1.11 9.45
N ALA A 705 -23.75 -1.15 8.21
CA ALA A 705 -22.91 -0.09 7.69
C ALA A 705 -23.71 1.20 7.52
N THR A 706 -23.20 2.33 8.00
CA THR A 706 -23.86 3.64 7.86
C THR A 706 -22.86 4.75 7.62
N ILE A 707 -23.25 5.70 6.78
CA ILE A 707 -22.55 7.00 6.66
C ILE A 707 -23.22 8.07 7.54
N GLY A 708 -24.42 7.81 8.08
CA GLY A 708 -25.17 8.71 8.92
C GLY A 708 -24.86 8.55 10.41
N MET A 709 -25.60 9.31 11.25
CA MET A 709 -25.45 9.29 12.70
C MET A 709 -25.91 7.95 13.33
N PHE A 710 -26.94 7.30 12.81
CA PHE A 710 -27.56 6.11 13.41
C PHE A 710 -27.07 4.85 12.71
N GLY A 711 -26.36 3.98 13.41
CA GLY A 711 -25.75 2.76 12.89
C GLY A 711 -26.54 1.47 13.20
N GLY A 712 -27.73 1.57 13.83
CA GLY A 712 -28.55 0.40 14.12
C GLY A 712 -28.01 -0.49 15.24
N VAL A 713 -28.46 -1.75 15.27
CA VAL A 713 -28.15 -2.74 16.30
C VAL A 713 -27.20 -3.80 15.75
N SER A 714 -26.11 -4.01 16.44
CA SER A 714 -25.13 -5.06 16.10
C SER A 714 -25.60 -6.45 16.51
N THR A 715 -25.10 -7.45 15.80
CA THR A 715 -25.40 -8.87 16.00
C THR A 715 -24.12 -9.65 16.22
N HIS A 716 -24.14 -10.60 17.17
CA HIS A 716 -23.05 -11.57 17.41
C HIS A 716 -23.39 -12.88 16.71
N PHE A 717 -22.56 -13.33 15.82
CA PHE A 717 -22.79 -14.51 14.98
C PHE A 717 -21.54 -15.35 14.77
N ASP A 718 -21.74 -16.61 14.39
CA ASP A 718 -20.70 -17.59 14.11
C ASP A 718 -20.22 -17.46 12.64
N THR A 719 -18.91 -17.30 12.44
CA THR A 719 -18.31 -17.11 11.10
C THR A 719 -18.35 -18.35 10.23
N GLY A 720 -18.40 -19.55 10.85
CA GLY A 720 -18.51 -20.83 10.14
C GLY A 720 -19.94 -21.31 9.93
N ALA A 721 -20.96 -20.53 10.31
CA ALA A 721 -22.36 -20.87 10.03
C ALA A 721 -22.67 -20.79 8.52
N ARG A 722 -23.62 -21.59 8.07
CA ARG A 722 -24.07 -21.61 6.68
C ARG A 722 -25.29 -20.69 6.45
N THR A 723 -26.09 -20.52 7.48
CA THR A 723 -27.29 -19.67 7.46
C THR A 723 -27.63 -19.18 8.88
N VAL A 724 -28.51 -18.20 8.98
CA VAL A 724 -29.08 -17.75 10.27
C VAL A 724 -29.87 -18.85 11.00
N LEU A 725 -30.30 -19.90 10.26
CA LEU A 725 -31.07 -21.03 10.80
C LEU A 725 -30.19 -22.13 11.40
N ASP A 726 -28.89 -22.07 11.19
CA ASP A 726 -27.97 -23.03 11.80
C ASP A 726 -28.02 -22.88 13.33
N ALA A 727 -27.95 -23.99 14.07
CA ALA A 727 -27.83 -23.96 15.51
C ALA A 727 -26.57 -23.16 15.90
N HIS A 728 -26.76 -22.14 16.70
CA HIS A 728 -25.74 -21.17 17.09
C HIS A 728 -25.21 -20.28 15.94
N GLY A 729 -25.83 -20.24 14.77
CA GLY A 729 -25.46 -19.36 13.66
C GLY A 729 -25.51 -17.89 14.06
N VAL A 730 -26.58 -17.48 14.74
CA VAL A 730 -26.66 -16.22 15.48
C VAL A 730 -26.60 -16.54 16.97
N ARG A 731 -25.60 -16.01 17.67
CA ARG A 731 -25.40 -16.23 19.10
C ARG A 731 -26.17 -15.21 19.96
N THR A 732 -26.23 -13.97 19.49
CA THR A 732 -26.98 -12.87 20.14
C THR A 732 -27.48 -11.93 19.06
N SER A 733 -28.78 -11.89 18.83
CA SER A 733 -29.42 -11.07 17.79
C SER A 733 -29.20 -9.56 18.01
N GLU A 734 -29.29 -9.13 19.27
CA GLU A 734 -29.26 -7.72 19.65
C GLU A 734 -28.16 -7.51 20.69
N VAL A 735 -27.03 -6.92 20.26
CA VAL A 735 -25.85 -6.74 21.14
C VAL A 735 -25.75 -5.32 21.67
N ALA A 736 -25.68 -4.33 20.79
CA ALA A 736 -25.47 -2.93 21.16
C ALA A 736 -26.09 -1.98 20.15
N LEU A 737 -26.51 -0.81 20.61
CA LEU A 737 -26.92 0.28 19.73
C LEU A 737 -25.70 1.10 19.28
N HIS A 738 -25.61 1.38 17.99
CA HIS A 738 -24.48 2.09 17.38
C HIS A 738 -24.86 3.50 16.94
N VAL A 739 -24.01 4.46 17.23
CA VAL A 739 -24.11 5.87 16.82
C VAL A 739 -22.76 6.33 16.28
N ARG A 740 -22.77 7.11 15.20
CA ARG A 740 -21.58 7.79 14.67
C ARG A 740 -21.70 9.29 14.94
N LEU A 741 -20.66 9.90 15.50
CA LEU A 741 -20.51 11.34 15.67
C LEU A 741 -19.26 11.77 14.89
N ALA A 742 -19.47 12.56 13.85
CA ALA A 742 -18.37 13.01 12.98
C ALA A 742 -18.64 14.44 12.46
N TYR A 743 -17.60 15.09 11.96
CA TYR A 743 -17.79 16.32 11.22
C TYR A 743 -18.63 16.04 9.95
N PRO A 744 -19.53 16.96 9.57
CA PRO A 744 -20.34 16.76 8.37
C PRO A 744 -19.47 16.66 7.12
N ILE A 745 -19.83 15.73 6.24
CA ILE A 745 -19.16 15.54 4.95
C ILE A 745 -19.66 16.58 3.92
N ASP A 746 -20.92 16.98 4.08
CA ASP A 746 -21.57 17.98 3.23
C ASP A 746 -22.53 18.89 4.02
N ASP A 747 -23.05 19.93 3.36
CA ASP A 747 -23.97 20.92 3.95
C ASP A 747 -25.35 20.34 4.34
N HIS A 748 -25.63 19.08 4.02
CA HIS A 748 -26.89 18.41 4.33
C HIS A 748 -26.84 17.59 5.63
N GLU A 749 -25.65 17.33 6.16
CA GLU A 749 -25.47 16.67 7.45
C GLU A 749 -25.57 17.67 8.61
N PRO A 750 -26.14 17.25 9.75
CA PRO A 750 -26.22 18.12 10.92
C PRO A 750 -24.83 18.38 11.49
N SER A 751 -24.59 19.60 11.99
CA SER A 751 -23.35 19.92 12.68
C SER A 751 -23.13 18.99 13.87
N LEU A 752 -21.86 18.76 14.23
CA LEU A 752 -21.50 17.96 15.40
C LEU A 752 -22.18 18.42 16.68
N ALA A 753 -22.39 19.74 16.85
CA ALA A 753 -23.13 20.29 17.97
C ALA A 753 -24.60 19.81 17.97
N THR A 754 -25.23 19.76 16.82
CA THR A 754 -26.60 19.25 16.64
C THR A 754 -26.66 17.74 16.89
N GLN A 755 -25.68 16.97 16.39
CA GLN A 755 -25.59 15.53 16.65
C GLN A 755 -25.47 15.23 18.14
N LEU A 756 -24.62 15.95 18.89
CA LEU A 756 -24.47 15.80 20.33
C LEU A 756 -25.73 16.26 21.10
N ALA A 757 -26.41 17.33 20.64
CA ALA A 757 -27.67 17.77 21.24
C ALA A 757 -28.77 16.72 21.07
N LEU A 758 -28.84 16.10 19.89
CA LEU A 758 -29.78 15.02 19.61
C LEU A 758 -29.50 13.80 20.48
N LEU A 759 -28.22 13.35 20.56
CA LEU A 759 -27.85 12.23 21.42
C LEU A 759 -28.21 12.50 22.89
N ARG A 760 -27.93 13.70 23.40
CA ARG A 760 -28.29 14.10 24.75
C ARG A 760 -29.82 14.09 24.98
N SER A 761 -30.60 14.51 23.99
CA SER A 761 -32.05 14.48 24.01
C SER A 761 -32.60 13.05 24.06
N LEU A 762 -32.08 12.16 23.24
CA LEU A 762 -32.46 10.74 23.18
C LEU A 762 -32.16 10.00 24.48
N LEU A 763 -31.03 10.30 25.13
CA LEU A 763 -30.68 9.70 26.41
C LEU A 763 -31.55 10.25 27.57
N ARG A 764 -31.95 11.53 27.53
CA ARG A 764 -32.76 12.16 28.55
C ARG A 764 -34.24 11.79 28.42
N ASN A 765 -34.73 11.79 27.19
CA ASN A 765 -36.13 11.57 26.86
C ASN A 765 -36.20 10.59 25.71
N PRO A 766 -35.95 9.30 25.93
CA PRO A 766 -36.01 8.28 24.87
C PRO A 766 -37.43 8.22 24.29
N PRO A 767 -37.56 8.01 22.96
CA PRO A 767 -38.87 7.80 22.34
C PRO A 767 -39.56 6.59 22.97
N SER A 768 -40.78 6.73 23.41
CA SER A 768 -41.56 5.63 24.04
C SER A 768 -41.75 4.43 23.13
N GLU A 769 -41.66 4.64 21.82
CA GLU A 769 -41.89 3.65 20.77
C GLU A 769 -40.59 2.91 20.37
N SER A 770 -39.39 3.41 20.82
CA SER A 770 -38.12 2.74 20.55
C SER A 770 -37.64 1.98 21.78
N VAL A 771 -37.75 0.67 21.71
CA VAL A 771 -37.27 -0.26 22.75
C VAL A 771 -35.76 -0.11 22.95
N GLU A 772 -35.03 0.11 21.89
CA GLU A 772 -33.55 0.21 21.85
C GLU A 772 -33.11 1.42 22.66
N TRP A 773 -33.65 2.62 22.39
CA TRP A 773 -33.30 3.82 23.11
C TRP A 773 -33.74 3.78 24.59
N LEU A 774 -34.87 3.11 24.88
CA LEU A 774 -35.31 2.88 26.27
C LEU A 774 -34.32 2.00 27.03
N ARG A 775 -33.85 0.89 26.43
CA ARG A 775 -32.86 -0.01 27.05
C ARG A 775 -31.51 0.68 27.25
N VAL A 776 -31.03 1.42 26.26
CA VAL A 776 -29.79 2.21 26.34
C VAL A 776 -29.91 3.26 27.45
N SER A 777 -30.99 4.02 27.49
CA SER A 777 -31.19 5.06 28.48
C SER A 777 -31.25 4.53 29.90
N ARG A 778 -31.62 3.27 30.12
CA ARG A 778 -31.64 2.57 31.40
C ARG A 778 -30.33 1.87 31.75
N GLY A 779 -29.36 1.85 30.82
CA GLY A 779 -28.11 1.13 30.98
C GLY A 779 -28.21 -0.39 30.80
N GLU A 780 -29.31 -0.89 30.22
CA GLU A 780 -29.53 -2.31 29.97
C GLU A 780 -28.75 -2.79 28.74
N TRP A 781 -28.53 -1.89 27.74
CA TRP A 781 -27.79 -2.16 26.54
C TRP A 781 -26.59 -1.24 26.38
N PRO A 782 -25.49 -1.75 25.85
CA PRO A 782 -24.37 -0.92 25.46
C PRO A 782 -24.75 0.07 24.36
N LEU A 783 -24.26 1.30 24.50
CA LEU A 783 -24.25 2.33 23.46
C LEU A 783 -22.82 2.47 22.92
N VAL A 784 -22.60 2.06 21.71
CA VAL A 784 -21.30 2.25 21.03
C VAL A 784 -21.34 3.54 20.24
N VAL A 785 -20.43 4.46 20.54
CA VAL A 785 -20.29 5.72 19.81
C VAL A 785 -18.98 5.73 19.03
N LYS A 786 -19.10 5.69 17.70
CA LYS A 786 -17.97 5.82 16.80
C LYS A 786 -17.64 7.29 16.57
N THR A 787 -16.43 7.71 16.93
CA THR A 787 -15.95 9.08 16.71
C THR A 787 -14.43 9.13 16.81
N ASP A 788 -13.79 9.89 15.91
CA ASP A 788 -12.34 10.01 15.86
C ASP A 788 -11.82 11.37 16.38
N ALA A 789 -12.73 12.35 16.54
CA ALA A 789 -12.37 13.65 17.05
C ALA A 789 -12.18 13.60 18.57
N GLN A 790 -10.97 13.85 19.05
CA GLN A 790 -10.57 13.90 20.45
C GLN A 790 -11.50 14.79 21.29
N ASP A 791 -11.86 15.98 20.78
CA ASP A 791 -12.77 16.90 21.48
C ASP A 791 -14.19 16.34 21.62
N THR A 792 -14.62 15.49 20.69
CA THR A 792 -15.90 14.78 20.80
C THR A 792 -15.83 13.71 21.87
N VAL A 793 -14.73 12.97 21.95
CA VAL A 793 -14.49 12.02 23.03
C VAL A 793 -14.54 12.71 24.39
N ALA A 794 -13.89 13.85 24.55
CA ALA A 794 -13.97 14.65 25.78
C ALA A 794 -15.42 15.05 26.14
N LYS A 795 -16.24 15.42 25.14
CA LYS A 795 -17.67 15.74 25.36
C LYS A 795 -18.49 14.50 25.70
N LEU A 796 -18.13 13.31 25.18
CA LEU A 796 -18.75 12.04 25.55
C LEU A 796 -18.41 11.64 26.99
N ILE A 797 -17.23 11.94 27.50
CA ILE A 797 -16.85 11.76 28.89
C ILE A 797 -17.75 12.64 29.77
N LEU A 798 -17.99 13.90 29.40
CA LEU A 798 -18.92 14.78 30.11
C LEU A 798 -20.38 14.26 30.03
N LEU A 799 -20.75 13.67 28.88
CA LEU A 799 -22.07 13.05 28.71
C LEU A 799 -22.22 11.83 29.64
N LYS A 800 -21.22 10.97 29.74
CA LYS A 800 -21.19 9.82 30.66
C LYS A 800 -21.32 10.27 32.11
N ARG A 801 -20.64 11.36 32.51
CA ARG A 801 -20.80 11.95 33.85
C ARG A 801 -22.22 12.44 34.12
N ALA A 802 -22.94 12.95 33.10
CA ALA A 802 -24.34 13.39 33.19
C ALA A 802 -25.33 12.22 33.17
N PHE A 803 -24.97 11.09 32.58
CA PHE A 803 -25.79 9.88 32.48
C PHE A 803 -24.97 8.66 32.94
N PRO A 804 -24.65 8.55 34.25
CA PRO A 804 -23.68 7.57 34.76
C PRO A 804 -24.11 6.10 34.57
N HIS A 805 -25.41 5.85 34.48
CA HIS A 805 -25.97 4.52 34.28
C HIS A 805 -25.89 4.02 32.82
N VAL A 806 -25.72 4.90 31.83
CA VAL A 806 -25.57 4.50 30.42
C VAL A 806 -24.26 3.73 30.25
N HIS A 807 -24.32 2.54 29.69
CA HIS A 807 -23.13 1.75 29.31
C HIS A 807 -22.58 2.27 27.99
N LEU A 808 -21.67 3.25 28.09
CA LEU A 808 -21.06 3.92 26.93
C LEU A 808 -19.73 3.25 26.55
N ILE A 809 -19.59 2.87 25.28
CA ILE A 809 -18.35 2.38 24.65
C ILE A 809 -17.94 3.36 23.57
N ILE A 810 -16.67 3.67 23.45
CA ILE A 810 -16.16 4.53 22.37
C ILE A 810 -15.38 3.69 21.36
N ASP A 811 -15.77 3.75 20.09
CA ASP A 811 -15.01 3.20 18.95
C ASP A 811 -14.26 4.35 18.26
N SER A 812 -12.93 4.34 18.31
CA SER A 812 -12.14 5.47 17.82
C SER A 812 -10.78 5.06 17.25
N ALA A 813 -10.40 5.71 16.15
CA ALA A 813 -9.05 5.70 15.57
C ALA A 813 -8.28 7.01 15.87
N GLY A 814 -8.83 7.91 16.69
CA GLY A 814 -8.30 9.24 16.96
C GLY A 814 -7.18 9.31 18.00
N ALA A 815 -6.82 10.54 18.39
CA ALA A 815 -5.76 10.85 19.35
C ALA A 815 -6.23 10.70 20.81
N LEU A 816 -6.55 9.48 21.22
CA LEU A 816 -7.11 9.17 22.55
C LEU A 816 -6.12 9.31 23.69
N HIS A 817 -4.83 9.29 23.43
CA HIS A 817 -3.77 9.43 24.44
C HIS A 817 -3.92 10.71 25.28
N GLN A 818 -4.53 11.75 24.73
CA GLN A 818 -4.72 13.02 25.42
C GLN A 818 -5.84 13.00 26.46
N VAL A 819 -6.77 12.07 26.35
CA VAL A 819 -7.93 11.90 27.26
C VAL A 819 -7.94 10.52 27.94
N ALA A 820 -6.83 9.76 27.84
CA ALA A 820 -6.76 8.39 28.35
C ALA A 820 -7.03 8.29 29.85
N LYS A 821 -6.53 9.22 30.65
CA LYS A 821 -6.78 9.30 32.07
C LYS A 821 -8.26 9.54 32.38
N ASP A 822 -8.90 10.49 31.68
CA ASP A 822 -10.31 10.81 31.90
C ASP A 822 -11.23 9.66 31.45
N LEU A 823 -10.87 8.92 30.43
CA LEU A 823 -11.56 7.69 29.99
C LEU A 823 -11.52 6.63 31.10
N ALA A 824 -10.35 6.40 31.69
CA ALA A 824 -10.17 5.46 32.77
C ALA A 824 -10.98 5.86 34.03
N GLU A 825 -10.92 7.13 34.44
CA GLU A 825 -11.68 7.66 35.57
C GLU A 825 -13.21 7.60 35.35
N ALA A 826 -13.65 7.72 34.10
CA ALA A 826 -15.06 7.61 33.73
C ALA A 826 -15.53 6.17 33.50
N HIS A 827 -14.64 5.20 33.60
CA HIS A 827 -14.88 3.78 33.29
C HIS A 827 -15.54 3.59 31.93
N ILE A 828 -14.98 4.27 30.90
CA ILE A 828 -15.43 4.16 29.51
C ILE A 828 -14.49 3.22 28.78
N PRO A 829 -14.93 2.02 28.38
CA PRO A 829 -14.14 1.14 27.54
C PRO A 829 -14.01 1.70 26.11
N VAL A 830 -12.92 1.33 25.44
CA VAL A 830 -12.58 1.85 24.13
C VAL A 830 -12.26 0.70 23.17
N ILE A 831 -12.76 0.80 21.94
CA ILE A 831 -12.39 -0.10 20.85
C ILE A 831 -11.52 0.70 19.86
N VAL A 832 -10.33 0.20 19.57
CA VAL A 832 -9.39 0.83 18.66
C VAL A 832 -9.04 -0.08 17.48
N PRO A 833 -8.73 0.46 16.30
CA PRO A 833 -8.21 -0.37 15.21
C PRO A 833 -6.80 -0.88 15.54
N ALA A 834 -6.47 -2.09 15.06
CA ALA A 834 -5.14 -2.66 15.20
C ALA A 834 -4.06 -1.81 14.50
N LYS A 835 -4.43 -1.18 13.40
CA LYS A 835 -3.57 -0.25 12.63
C LYS A 835 -4.42 0.86 12.01
N VAL A 836 -3.80 1.99 11.70
CA VAL A 836 -4.43 3.10 10.98
C VAL A 836 -3.42 3.65 9.99
N TRP A 837 -3.75 3.63 8.71
CA TRP A 837 -2.89 4.14 7.63
C TRP A 837 -3.66 5.09 6.69
N GLU A 838 -4.97 4.93 6.60
CA GLU A 838 -5.87 5.85 5.94
C GLU A 838 -6.67 6.59 7.01
N TYR A 839 -6.58 7.91 7.02
CA TYR A 839 -7.22 8.72 8.05
C TYR A 839 -7.59 10.12 7.57
N GLY A 840 -8.71 10.62 8.09
CA GLY A 840 -9.18 11.97 7.86
C GLY A 840 -8.59 12.99 8.83
N TRP A 841 -9.10 14.21 8.75
CA TRP A 841 -8.65 15.34 9.56
C TRP A 841 -8.80 15.12 11.07
N GLU A 842 -9.81 14.35 11.50
CA GLU A 842 -10.09 14.11 12.91
C GLU A 842 -9.05 13.26 13.60
N GLN A 843 -8.39 12.37 12.87
CA GLN A 843 -7.40 11.43 13.41
C GLN A 843 -5.96 11.97 13.43
N ARG A 844 -5.74 13.16 12.84
CA ARG A 844 -4.41 13.78 12.87
C ARG A 844 -3.96 14.03 14.30
N GLY A 845 -2.71 13.81 14.61
CA GLY A 845 -2.17 14.00 15.96
C GLY A 845 -2.17 12.75 16.84
N ARG A 846 -2.64 11.61 16.30
CA ARG A 846 -2.47 10.31 16.94
C ARG A 846 -0.99 9.93 17.06
N LYS A 847 -0.68 9.03 17.97
CA LYS A 847 0.67 8.46 18.09
C LYS A 847 0.85 7.36 17.05
N GLU A 848 1.88 7.53 16.22
CA GLU A 848 2.17 6.61 15.12
C GLU A 848 2.87 5.30 15.56
N GLY A 849 3.36 5.26 16.79
CA GLY A 849 4.17 4.14 17.27
C GLY A 849 5.60 4.12 16.72
N PRO A 850 6.42 3.16 17.18
CA PRO A 850 7.80 3.00 16.71
C PRO A 850 7.90 2.84 15.19
N PRO A 851 8.93 3.44 14.55
CA PRO A 851 10.02 4.23 15.10
C PRO A 851 9.74 5.75 15.21
N LEU A 852 8.53 6.21 14.88
CA LEU A 852 8.18 7.64 14.85
C LEU A 852 7.86 8.20 16.23
N THR A 853 7.15 7.44 17.05
CA THR A 853 6.89 7.77 18.46
C THR A 853 7.19 6.56 19.34
N ALA A 854 7.63 6.81 20.56
CA ALA A 854 7.96 5.73 21.50
C ALA A 854 6.71 4.92 21.92
N ASP A 855 5.56 5.57 21.91
CA ASP A 855 4.28 5.01 22.34
C ASP A 855 3.28 4.92 21.18
N THR A 856 2.34 3.99 21.31
CA THR A 856 1.12 3.89 20.49
C THR A 856 -0.10 4.34 21.28
N GLU A 857 -1.22 4.62 20.61
CA GLU A 857 -2.50 4.89 21.28
C GLU A 857 -2.90 3.73 22.20
N LEU A 858 -2.78 2.48 21.71
CA LEU A 858 -3.07 1.27 22.49
C LEU A 858 -2.22 1.21 23.77
N GLY A 859 -0.91 1.43 23.66
CA GLY A 859 -0.01 1.38 24.81
C GLY A 859 -0.33 2.42 25.87
N VAL A 860 -0.67 3.64 25.46
CA VAL A 860 -1.06 4.70 26.39
C VAL A 860 -2.37 4.38 27.10
N LEU A 861 -3.40 3.94 26.38
CA LEU A 861 -4.70 3.58 26.95
C LEU A 861 -4.55 2.48 28.01
N LEU A 862 -3.84 1.40 27.69
CA LEU A 862 -3.66 0.28 28.63
C LEU A 862 -2.85 0.67 29.88
N ARG A 863 -1.82 1.53 29.75
CA ARG A 863 -1.07 2.04 30.93
C ARG A 863 -1.92 2.90 31.84
N HIS A 864 -2.93 3.58 31.33
CA HIS A 864 -3.91 4.33 32.14
C HIS A 864 -5.02 3.45 32.72
N GLY A 865 -5.02 2.14 32.43
CA GLY A 865 -6.04 1.22 32.93
C GLY A 865 -7.37 1.32 32.17
N VAL A 866 -7.38 1.87 30.96
CA VAL A 866 -8.55 1.84 30.08
C VAL A 866 -8.76 0.41 29.59
N GLU A 867 -9.98 -0.07 29.66
CA GLU A 867 -10.37 -1.34 29.04
C GLU A 867 -10.39 -1.17 27.51
N VAL A 868 -9.60 -1.97 26.78
CA VAL A 868 -9.44 -1.83 25.34
C VAL A 868 -9.82 -3.10 24.62
N GLY A 869 -10.61 -2.96 23.54
CA GLY A 869 -10.83 -3.97 22.52
C GLY A 869 -10.17 -3.56 21.21
N ILE A 870 -9.79 -4.55 20.38
CA ILE A 870 -9.26 -4.30 19.04
C ILE A 870 -10.33 -4.62 18.00
N ARG A 871 -10.42 -3.73 16.98
CA ARG A 871 -11.19 -3.96 15.77
C ARG A 871 -10.31 -4.00 14.52
N ILE A 872 -10.87 -4.55 13.46
CA ILE A 872 -10.34 -4.45 12.09
C ILE A 872 -11.20 -3.46 11.28
N GLN A 873 -10.62 -2.90 10.21
CA GLN A 873 -11.34 -1.94 9.38
C GLN A 873 -12.10 -2.63 8.25
N GLU A 874 -11.44 -3.55 7.56
CA GLU A 874 -11.94 -4.19 6.37
C GLU A 874 -12.29 -5.66 6.61
N ALA A 875 -13.37 -6.15 6.01
CA ALA A 875 -13.82 -7.53 6.17
C ALA A 875 -12.75 -8.56 5.74
N TRP A 876 -12.01 -8.26 4.68
CA TRP A 876 -10.94 -9.12 4.17
C TRP A 876 -9.71 -9.20 5.10
N GLU A 877 -9.55 -8.25 6.02
CA GLU A 877 -8.48 -8.28 7.03
C GLU A 877 -8.79 -9.20 8.22
N ALA A 878 -10.03 -9.66 8.36
CA ALA A 878 -10.42 -10.49 9.49
C ALA A 878 -9.57 -11.77 9.61
N ALA A 879 -9.15 -12.34 8.50
CA ALA A 879 -8.23 -13.47 8.47
C ALA A 879 -6.86 -13.17 9.11
N ASN A 880 -6.46 -11.91 9.19
CA ASN A 880 -5.20 -11.47 9.77
C ASN A 880 -5.35 -10.97 11.21
N LEU A 881 -6.54 -11.09 11.84
CA LEU A 881 -6.86 -10.49 13.13
C LEU A 881 -5.81 -10.79 14.21
N LEU A 882 -5.35 -12.04 14.32
CA LEU A 882 -4.36 -12.43 15.34
C LEU A 882 -3.00 -11.77 15.05
N TRP A 883 -2.56 -11.76 13.81
CA TRP A 883 -1.29 -11.13 13.40
C TRP A 883 -1.32 -9.62 13.61
N GLU A 884 -2.38 -8.95 13.19
CA GLU A 884 -2.53 -7.50 13.36
C GLU A 884 -2.59 -7.12 14.84
N THR A 885 -3.30 -7.91 15.66
CA THR A 885 -3.38 -7.69 17.10
C THR A 885 -2.02 -7.90 17.78
N ALA A 886 -1.31 -8.97 17.42
CA ALA A 886 0.01 -9.25 17.96
C ALA A 886 1.02 -8.19 17.56
N TRP A 887 0.95 -7.67 16.33
CA TRP A 887 1.79 -6.56 15.89
C TRP A 887 1.50 -5.28 16.68
N ALA A 888 0.23 -4.88 16.79
CA ALA A 888 -0.17 -3.71 17.57
C ALA A 888 0.27 -3.80 19.03
N ALA A 889 0.18 -5.00 19.62
CA ALA A 889 0.64 -5.26 20.98
C ALA A 889 2.18 -5.13 21.11
N GLN A 890 2.94 -5.64 20.14
CA GLN A 890 4.41 -5.51 20.12
C GLN A 890 4.84 -4.05 20.00
N GLU A 891 4.20 -3.26 19.11
CA GLU A 891 4.45 -1.82 19.00
C GLU A 891 4.10 -1.09 20.32
N ALA A 892 3.09 -1.56 21.03
CA ALA A 892 2.70 -1.05 22.35
C ALA A 892 3.58 -1.61 23.51
N GLN A 893 4.60 -2.42 23.21
CA GLN A 893 5.50 -3.07 24.17
C GLN A 893 4.78 -4.06 25.12
N ILE A 894 3.71 -4.70 24.63
CA ILE A 894 2.96 -5.73 25.35
C ILE A 894 3.46 -7.09 24.89
N SER A 895 4.02 -7.86 25.82
CA SER A 895 4.54 -9.22 25.56
C SER A 895 3.69 -10.33 26.18
N ASP A 896 2.74 -9.98 27.04
CA ASP A 896 1.88 -10.97 27.70
C ASP A 896 0.79 -11.46 26.75
N ALA A 897 0.88 -12.74 26.36
CA ALA A 897 -0.05 -13.39 25.45
C ALA A 897 -1.52 -13.36 25.94
N THR A 898 -1.75 -13.39 27.25
CA THR A 898 -3.11 -13.35 27.81
C THR A 898 -3.74 -11.98 27.59
N THR A 899 -2.97 -10.92 27.75
CA THR A 899 -3.39 -9.54 27.45
C THR A 899 -3.66 -9.38 25.95
N ILE A 900 -2.78 -9.89 25.08
CA ILE A 900 -2.96 -9.81 23.62
C ILE A 900 -4.28 -10.50 23.21
N LEU A 901 -4.53 -11.71 23.70
CA LEU A 901 -5.75 -12.45 23.38
C LEU A 901 -7.00 -11.78 23.96
N ALA A 902 -6.91 -11.18 25.14
CA ALA A 902 -8.05 -10.50 25.75
C ALA A 902 -8.57 -9.34 24.88
N LEU A 903 -7.69 -8.65 24.12
CA LEU A 903 -8.05 -7.54 23.23
C LEU A 903 -9.06 -7.93 22.12
N VAL A 904 -9.05 -9.21 21.71
CA VAL A 904 -9.91 -9.75 20.63
C VAL A 904 -10.81 -10.90 21.11
N THR A 905 -10.97 -11.04 22.42
CA THR A 905 -11.85 -12.04 23.05
C THR A 905 -12.55 -11.43 24.25
N THR A 906 -12.08 -11.73 25.47
CA THR A 906 -12.77 -11.43 26.74
C THR A 906 -13.03 -9.94 26.98
N ASN A 907 -12.19 -9.03 26.49
CA ASN A 907 -12.46 -7.59 26.60
C ASN A 907 -13.69 -7.19 25.76
N LEU A 908 -13.75 -7.63 24.49
CA LEU A 908 -14.93 -7.39 23.65
C LEU A 908 -16.19 -8.05 24.22
N GLU A 909 -16.05 -9.29 24.70
CA GLU A 909 -17.15 -10.04 25.32
C GLU A 909 -17.72 -9.29 26.51
N ARG A 910 -16.87 -8.77 27.40
CA ARG A 910 -17.28 -8.00 28.58
C ARG A 910 -17.90 -6.64 28.24
N MET A 911 -17.24 -5.86 27.34
CA MET A 911 -17.74 -4.56 26.90
C MET A 911 -19.14 -4.64 26.28
N LEU A 912 -19.35 -5.68 25.47
CA LEU A 912 -20.57 -5.86 24.68
C LEU A 912 -21.60 -6.75 25.37
N HIS A 913 -21.39 -7.12 26.63
CA HIS A 913 -22.25 -8.04 27.40
C HIS A 913 -22.52 -9.37 26.69
N LEU A 914 -21.53 -9.89 25.97
CA LEU A 914 -21.64 -11.19 25.31
C LEU A 914 -21.49 -12.30 26.35
N HIS A 915 -22.50 -13.11 26.51
CA HIS A 915 -22.45 -14.26 27.41
C HIS A 915 -21.90 -15.47 26.66
N ALA A 916 -20.61 -15.77 26.83
CA ALA A 916 -20.06 -17.05 26.42
C ALA A 916 -20.33 -18.06 27.56
N PRO A 917 -21.15 -19.12 27.36
CA PRO A 917 -21.27 -20.17 28.35
C PRO A 917 -19.90 -20.80 28.57
N SER A 918 -19.47 -20.92 29.81
CA SER A 918 -18.15 -21.42 30.22
C SER A 918 -17.79 -22.84 29.72
N ASN A 919 -18.75 -23.59 29.19
CA ASN A 919 -18.62 -24.96 28.76
C ASN A 919 -18.77 -25.18 27.24
N VAL A 920 -18.92 -24.12 26.44
CA VAL A 920 -19.09 -24.25 25.01
C VAL A 920 -17.70 -24.22 24.34
N ALA A 921 -17.46 -25.16 23.43
CA ALA A 921 -16.21 -25.20 22.70
C ALA A 921 -16.16 -24.04 21.70
N ASP A 922 -15.20 -23.18 21.89
CA ASP A 922 -14.73 -22.18 20.92
C ASP A 922 -13.23 -22.13 21.08
N PHE A 923 -12.51 -22.92 20.28
CA PHE A 923 -11.06 -22.95 20.34
C PHE A 923 -10.44 -23.06 18.95
N VAL A 924 -9.19 -22.64 18.86
CA VAL A 924 -8.35 -22.80 17.68
C VAL A 924 -7.04 -23.47 18.09
N ALA A 925 -6.69 -24.56 17.44
CA ALA A 925 -5.46 -25.30 17.70
C ALA A 925 -4.43 -25.02 16.60
N PHE A 926 -3.22 -24.67 17.02
CA PHE A 926 -2.07 -24.41 16.16
C PHE A 926 -0.97 -25.43 16.38
N ASP A 927 -0.18 -25.73 15.33
CA ASP A 927 0.96 -26.64 15.38
C ASP A 927 2.15 -26.07 16.19
N ARG A 928 2.18 -24.76 16.45
CA ARG A 928 3.25 -24.06 17.18
C ARG A 928 2.76 -22.77 17.84
N ASP A 929 3.67 -21.82 18.10
CA ASP A 929 3.33 -20.53 18.68
C ASP A 929 2.48 -19.69 17.71
N PRO A 930 1.22 -19.36 18.03
CA PRO A 930 0.30 -18.66 17.15
C PRO A 930 0.63 -17.19 16.92
N PHE A 931 1.54 -16.61 17.70
CA PHE A 931 2.01 -15.22 17.55
C PHE A 931 3.19 -15.09 16.57
N THR A 932 3.34 -16.05 15.67
CA THR A 932 4.35 -16.06 14.60
C THR A 932 3.69 -16.37 13.26
N TYR A 933 4.28 -15.88 12.16
CA TYR A 933 3.83 -16.26 10.81
C TYR A 933 4.04 -17.75 10.50
N GLY A 934 4.87 -18.46 11.25
CA GLY A 934 5.11 -19.87 11.05
C GLY A 934 3.99 -20.79 11.52
N ALA A 935 3.06 -20.29 12.34
CA ALA A 935 2.00 -21.10 12.93
C ALA A 935 0.93 -21.47 11.90
N LYS A 936 0.44 -22.70 11.99
CA LYS A 936 -0.59 -23.27 11.12
C LYS A 936 -1.81 -23.65 11.96
N VAL A 937 -3.00 -23.30 11.51
CA VAL A 937 -4.25 -23.78 12.11
C VAL A 937 -4.43 -25.26 11.77
N ILE A 938 -4.61 -26.08 12.79
CA ILE A 938 -4.81 -27.52 12.67
C ILE A 938 -6.28 -27.89 12.89
N ALA A 939 -6.90 -27.32 13.92
CA ALA A 939 -8.29 -27.60 14.25
C ALA A 939 -9.01 -26.37 14.79
N ILE A 940 -10.31 -26.26 14.50
CA ILE A 940 -11.21 -25.27 15.05
C ILE A 940 -12.39 -26.00 15.68
N GLY A 941 -12.55 -25.88 17.00
CA GLY A 941 -13.70 -26.41 17.72
C GLY A 941 -14.75 -25.34 17.93
N THR A 942 -15.97 -25.62 17.54
CA THR A 942 -17.15 -24.76 17.76
C THR A 942 -18.25 -25.58 18.47
N PRO A 943 -19.36 -24.93 18.90
CA PRO A 943 -20.50 -25.65 19.44
C PRO A 943 -21.14 -26.66 18.47
N ARG A 944 -20.89 -26.50 17.15
CA ARG A 944 -21.46 -27.33 16.10
C ARG A 944 -20.63 -28.59 15.80
N SER A 945 -19.34 -28.39 15.58
CA SER A 945 -18.39 -29.44 15.19
C SER A 945 -16.95 -29.03 15.51
N CYS A 946 -16.05 -29.96 15.41
CA CYS A 946 -14.62 -29.70 15.33
C CYS A 946 -14.17 -29.93 13.88
N GLU A 947 -13.65 -28.85 13.27
CA GLU A 947 -13.17 -28.82 11.90
C GLU A 947 -11.66 -29.03 11.89
N LEU A 948 -11.17 -29.93 11.03
CA LEU A 948 -9.76 -30.26 10.89
C LEU A 948 -9.24 -29.74 9.55
N PHE A 949 -8.19 -28.90 9.56
CA PHE A 949 -7.58 -28.29 8.39
C PHE A 949 -6.30 -28.99 7.92
N SER A 950 -5.78 -29.92 8.70
CA SER A 950 -4.61 -30.72 8.36
C SER A 950 -4.81 -32.16 8.84
N ALA A 951 -4.49 -33.13 8.00
CA ALA A 951 -4.23 -34.50 8.43
C ALA A 951 -2.77 -34.58 8.89
N SER A 952 -2.54 -34.46 10.17
CA SER A 952 -1.21 -34.61 10.75
C SER A 952 -0.99 -36.06 11.23
#